data_e73bbf914adccf82c4b3d4f4e11571d3
#
_entry.id   e73bbf914adccf82c4b3d4f4e11571d3
#
_cell.length_a   1.000
_cell.length_b   1.000
_cell.length_c   1.000
_cell.angle_alpha   90.00
_cell.angle_beta   90.00
_cell.angle_gamma   90.00
#
_symmetry.space_group_name_H-M   'P 1'
#
loop_
_entity.id
_entity.type
_entity.pdbx_description
1 polymer ?
#
loop_
_entity_poly.entity_id
_entity_poly.type
_entity_poly.pdbx_seq_one_letter_code
_entity_poly.pdbx_strand_id
1 'polypeptide(L)'
;MKTTGTLVLSLLLLGGAAGTASAQENGTVTFGGGASTQTGDVRAEAAASQEGAPADRAADPDKDWAEREAKLNEGMTLTGGVGLIHTQHAQGGAPGQFRVDFTTEYFSAGFLCSREFPCRDPRNPNNVLQSDSADHIGGRLRLSMQVAKWLDTYLATSALANSNPANRPSLLQVLGDSTLGAKAHGKLSNVFHLGGAFELWLVNGTGSVGLDGAGTSAKFRGLATADLRSAEKPIPLRISTNLTYVLDNSGEVVAATETSRGAPVTRIERFGLNINRVDHFDVHLGAELFAAQEKVRPFLEYHVLIPVNRQDYRCRPDNPSSDKCLATDPFAPSTLTLGSRFYPWKKGFNLTAALDIGISGVGFFIEEMRPTPPWMLYLGAGWAFDTQDKPPVIQERVVAAGRPAGRRIRGFVHEEGRAEGIGSAIVAWENHPELTSLATGTDGRFTTHELPAGPYVFAVQAEGYKPGQCSTTIAAPAGAPGQGPAQEGGDVQLDCVLQALPRVGNVVGKVKDLDTGLFVAGAAIKVVDVAKKELSGSSDGQGAFRFELVTPGEASITVDAEGYLVSSEQLDVKARQDNPIEISVKKKPKNPLVALQKKEIVIRQQIQFGVDSAVILPASTGLLTEIADVLLKNPRIRRVEVQGHTDGTGTPGHNQKLSEDRASAVVAWLTAHGVAAERFSSRTSRS
;
A
#
# COMPACT_ATOMS: atom_id res chain seq x y z
N MET A 1 -23.70 22.88 19.93
CA MET A 1 -22.88 21.77 20.39
C MET A 1 -22.12 21.23 19.18
N LYS A 2 -20.81 21.46 19.14
CA LYS A 2 -19.95 21.05 18.03
C LYS A 2 -19.40 19.68 18.37
N THR A 3 -19.73 18.67 17.58
CA THR A 3 -19.06 17.36 17.59
C THR A 3 -18.25 17.21 16.32
N THR A 4 -16.96 17.36 16.45
CA THR A 4 -15.95 17.01 15.44
C THR A 4 -15.78 15.49 15.43
N GLY A 5 -16.29 14.83 14.40
CA GLY A 5 -16.06 13.41 14.14
C GLY A 5 -14.72 13.23 13.40
N THR A 6 -13.77 12.59 14.03
CA THR A 6 -12.50 12.18 13.42
C THR A 6 -12.72 10.88 12.64
N LEU A 7 -12.49 10.94 11.33
CA LEU A 7 -12.54 9.79 10.44
C LEU A 7 -11.21 9.02 10.57
N VAL A 8 -11.24 7.82 11.15
CA VAL A 8 -10.09 6.91 11.18
C VAL A 8 -10.19 5.99 9.98
N LEU A 9 -9.30 6.18 9.02
CA LEU A 9 -9.15 5.30 7.86
C LEU A 9 -8.22 4.14 8.25
N SER A 10 -8.80 2.98 8.58
CA SER A 10 -8.04 1.75 8.84
C SER A 10 -7.72 1.06 7.53
N LEU A 11 -6.47 1.13 7.11
CA LEU A 11 -5.94 0.39 5.95
C LEU A 11 -5.63 -1.05 6.38
N LEU A 12 -6.48 -2.00 5.98
CA LEU A 12 -6.22 -3.44 6.15
C LEU A 12 -5.24 -3.91 5.08
N LEU A 13 -3.99 -4.11 5.47
CA LEU A 13 -2.99 -4.84 4.67
C LEU A 13 -3.24 -6.34 4.83
N LEU A 14 -3.77 -6.97 3.80
CA LEU A 14 -3.83 -8.44 3.68
C LEU A 14 -2.42 -8.97 3.35
N GLY A 15 -1.71 -9.45 4.36
CA GLY A 15 -0.51 -10.25 4.21
C GLY A 15 -0.88 -11.66 3.77
N GLY A 16 -0.53 -12.01 2.53
CA GLY A 16 -0.66 -13.37 2.02
C GLY A 16 0.38 -14.29 2.66
N ALA A 17 -0.07 -15.25 3.45
CA ALA A 17 0.74 -16.36 3.92
C ALA A 17 0.90 -17.36 2.77
N ALA A 18 2.14 -17.53 2.29
CA ALA A 18 2.52 -18.61 1.39
C ALA A 18 2.61 -19.91 2.20
N GLY A 19 1.64 -20.77 2.05
CA GLY A 19 1.68 -22.14 2.56
C GLY A 19 2.63 -22.99 1.71
N THR A 20 3.69 -23.49 2.31
CA THR A 20 4.54 -24.53 1.73
C THR A 20 3.84 -25.89 1.85
N ALA A 21 3.41 -26.43 0.74
CA ALA A 21 3.02 -27.82 0.65
C ALA A 21 4.27 -28.66 0.36
N SER A 22 4.66 -29.52 1.30
CA SER A 22 5.65 -30.57 1.10
C SER A 22 5.00 -31.75 0.39
N ALA A 23 5.45 -32.06 -0.79
CA ALA A 23 5.23 -33.35 -1.42
C ALA A 23 6.56 -34.12 -1.41
N GLN A 24 6.51 -35.23 -0.74
CA GLN A 24 7.57 -36.23 -0.66
C GLN A 24 7.33 -37.24 -1.78
N GLU A 25 8.26 -37.37 -2.72
CA GLU A 25 8.36 -38.60 -3.53
C GLU A 25 9.82 -38.97 -3.77
N ASN A 26 10.12 -40.20 -3.38
CA ASN A 26 11.37 -40.92 -3.56
C ASN A 26 11.59 -41.25 -5.05
N GLY A 27 12.79 -41.01 -5.54
CA GLY A 27 13.25 -41.51 -6.82
C GLY A 27 14.76 -41.54 -6.88
N THR A 28 15.33 -42.65 -6.46
CA THR A 28 16.75 -42.99 -6.57
C THR A 28 17.12 -43.30 -8.03
N VAL A 29 18.06 -42.56 -8.59
CA VAL A 29 18.76 -42.99 -9.81
C VAL A 29 20.26 -42.87 -9.60
N THR A 30 20.90 -44.01 -9.49
CA THR A 30 22.34 -44.22 -9.51
C THR A 30 22.89 -44.11 -10.92
N PHE A 31 23.95 -43.34 -11.15
CA PHE A 31 24.86 -43.54 -12.27
C PHE A 31 26.30 -43.66 -11.76
N GLY A 32 26.85 -44.81 -12.12
CA GLY A 32 28.19 -45.24 -11.77
C GLY A 32 29.28 -44.48 -12.55
N GLY A 33 30.45 -44.50 -11.96
CA GLY A 33 31.64 -43.86 -12.44
C GLY A 33 32.34 -44.55 -13.60
N GLY A 34 33.29 -43.86 -14.17
CA GLY A 34 34.27 -44.37 -15.13
C GLY A 34 35.29 -43.29 -15.42
N ALA A 35 36.42 -43.35 -14.72
CA ALA A 35 37.60 -42.57 -15.07
C ALA A 35 38.32 -43.21 -16.25
N SER A 36 38.81 -42.39 -17.17
CA SER A 36 40.06 -42.70 -17.89
C SER A 36 40.68 -41.44 -18.51
N THR A 37 41.87 -41.21 -18.09
CA THR A 37 42.91 -40.30 -18.69
C THR A 37 43.25 -40.76 -20.11
N GLN A 38 43.40 -39.78 -21.03
CA GLN A 38 44.53 -39.80 -21.99
C GLN A 38 44.72 -38.44 -22.68
N THR A 39 45.95 -38.05 -22.65
CA THR A 39 46.65 -36.97 -23.35
C THR A 39 46.65 -37.16 -24.89
N GLY A 40 46.67 -36.04 -25.61
CA GLY A 40 46.98 -36.08 -27.05
C GLY A 40 46.72 -34.74 -27.75
N ASP A 41 47.82 -34.04 -28.04
CA ASP A 41 47.89 -32.94 -28.98
C ASP A 41 47.28 -33.30 -30.34
N VAL A 42 46.74 -32.26 -31.04
CA VAL A 42 47.05 -31.95 -32.45
C VAL A 42 46.14 -30.81 -32.99
N ARG A 43 46.81 -29.72 -33.41
CA ARG A 43 46.60 -28.82 -34.57
C ARG A 43 45.19 -28.47 -35.09
N ALA A 44 45.05 -27.16 -35.16
CA ALA A 44 44.35 -26.32 -36.14
C ALA A 44 43.79 -26.95 -37.42
N GLU A 45 42.55 -26.65 -37.73
CA GLU A 45 42.09 -25.99 -38.97
C GLU A 45 40.57 -26.10 -39.11
N ALA A 46 40.04 -25.03 -39.62
CA ALA A 46 38.77 -24.84 -40.30
C ALA A 46 37.75 -23.98 -39.59
N ALA A 47 37.76 -22.74 -40.03
CA ALA A 47 36.65 -21.82 -39.93
C ALA A 47 35.38 -22.43 -40.56
N ALA A 48 34.34 -22.68 -39.78
CA ALA A 48 32.98 -22.80 -40.24
C ALA A 48 32.17 -21.67 -39.61
N SER A 49 31.74 -20.77 -40.47
CA SER A 49 30.78 -19.72 -40.17
C SER A 49 29.53 -20.31 -39.53
N GLN A 50 29.38 -20.20 -38.21
CA GLN A 50 28.08 -20.26 -37.55
C GLN A 50 27.45 -18.87 -37.69
N GLU A 51 26.42 -18.80 -38.53
CA GLU A 51 25.46 -17.72 -38.49
C GLU A 51 24.96 -17.57 -37.04
N GLY A 52 25.42 -16.52 -36.38
CA GLY A 52 24.99 -16.16 -35.05
C GLY A 52 23.48 -15.92 -35.07
N ALA A 53 22.77 -16.57 -34.17
CA ALA A 53 21.44 -16.15 -33.80
C ALA A 53 21.43 -14.63 -33.55
N PRO A 54 20.38 -13.91 -33.97
CA PRO A 54 20.34 -12.46 -33.81
C PRO A 54 20.51 -12.13 -32.33
N ALA A 55 21.59 -11.46 -32.01
CA ALA A 55 21.80 -10.87 -30.70
C ALA A 55 20.53 -10.05 -30.38
N ASP A 56 19.84 -10.35 -29.28
CA ASP A 56 18.81 -9.51 -28.74
C ASP A 56 19.34 -8.07 -28.78
N ARG A 57 18.68 -7.24 -29.60
CA ARG A 57 19.00 -5.82 -29.65
C ARG A 57 18.85 -5.32 -28.22
N ALA A 58 19.93 -4.94 -27.61
CA ALA A 58 19.90 -4.27 -26.32
C ALA A 58 18.84 -3.17 -26.38
N ALA A 59 17.82 -3.28 -25.52
CA ALA A 59 16.70 -2.35 -25.47
C ALA A 59 17.29 -0.95 -25.29
N ASP A 60 16.84 0.00 -26.11
CA ASP A 60 17.25 1.39 -26.00
C ASP A 60 16.62 1.98 -24.73
N PRO A 61 17.40 2.29 -23.67
CA PRO A 61 16.86 2.73 -22.39
C PRO A 61 16.03 4.00 -22.49
N ASP A 62 16.36 4.90 -23.42
CA ASP A 62 15.61 6.14 -23.63
C ASP A 62 14.26 5.89 -24.28
N LYS A 63 14.19 4.95 -25.20
CA LYS A 63 12.93 4.56 -25.83
C LYS A 63 12.00 3.88 -24.84
N ASP A 64 12.52 2.95 -24.04
CA ASP A 64 11.74 2.26 -23.01
C ASP A 64 11.19 3.24 -21.97
N TRP A 65 12.00 4.26 -21.60
CA TRP A 65 11.56 5.30 -20.69
C TRP A 65 10.50 6.21 -21.30
N ALA A 66 10.64 6.61 -22.57
CA ALA A 66 9.63 7.41 -23.28
C ALA A 66 8.30 6.68 -23.39
N GLU A 67 8.30 5.36 -23.65
CA GLU A 67 7.09 4.54 -23.65
C GLU A 67 6.47 4.47 -22.26
N ARG A 68 7.28 4.37 -21.21
CA ARG A 68 6.83 4.38 -19.82
C ARG A 68 6.17 5.71 -19.44
N GLU A 69 6.79 6.84 -19.80
CA GLU A 69 6.23 8.17 -19.57
C GLU A 69 4.92 8.41 -20.36
N ALA A 70 4.83 7.91 -21.59
CA ALA A 70 3.61 8.02 -22.38
C ALA A 70 2.40 7.35 -21.72
N LYS A 71 2.63 6.26 -20.96
CA LYS A 71 1.59 5.55 -20.20
C LYS A 71 1.05 6.34 -19.01
N LEU A 72 1.70 7.41 -18.55
CA LEU A 72 1.13 8.30 -17.55
C LEU A 72 -0.11 9.04 -18.05
N ASN A 73 -0.20 9.27 -19.36
CA ASN A 73 -1.35 9.95 -19.96
C ASN A 73 -2.53 9.01 -20.25
N GLU A 74 -2.71 7.97 -19.45
CA GLU A 74 -3.89 7.11 -19.50
C GLU A 74 -4.90 7.54 -18.43
N GLY A 75 -6.18 7.66 -18.84
CA GLY A 75 -7.26 8.04 -17.94
C GLY A 75 -7.88 6.84 -17.24
N MET A 76 -8.81 7.12 -16.32
CA MET A 76 -9.51 6.10 -15.54
C MET A 76 -11.01 6.09 -15.87
N THR A 77 -11.60 4.88 -15.82
CA THR A 77 -13.07 4.71 -15.86
C THR A 77 -13.69 5.07 -14.52
N LEU A 78 -15.01 5.21 -14.47
CA LEU A 78 -15.73 5.45 -13.20
C LEU A 78 -15.54 4.33 -12.16
N THR A 79 -15.19 3.11 -12.58
CA THR A 79 -14.90 1.99 -11.67
C THR A 79 -13.44 1.94 -11.21
N GLY A 80 -12.55 2.77 -11.79
CA GLY A 80 -11.15 2.89 -11.39
C GLY A 80 -10.14 2.23 -12.32
N GLY A 81 -10.57 1.35 -13.24
CA GLY A 81 -9.67 0.77 -14.24
C GLY A 81 -9.23 1.78 -15.30
N VAL A 82 -8.08 1.53 -15.93
CA VAL A 82 -7.60 2.38 -17.05
C VAL A 82 -8.55 2.25 -18.23
N GLY A 83 -9.01 3.41 -18.76
CA GLY A 83 -9.98 3.44 -19.87
C GLY A 83 -10.60 4.82 -20.07
N LEU A 84 -11.75 4.85 -20.76
CA LEU A 84 -12.59 6.04 -20.97
C LEU A 84 -13.46 6.33 -19.72
N ILE A 85 -14.70 6.74 -19.86
CA ILE A 85 -15.62 6.91 -18.72
C ILE A 85 -16.20 5.55 -18.29
N HIS A 86 -16.73 4.77 -19.22
CA HIS A 86 -17.37 3.49 -18.97
C HIS A 86 -16.57 2.30 -19.53
N THR A 87 -15.82 2.48 -20.61
CA THR A 87 -15.10 1.44 -21.34
C THR A 87 -13.66 1.33 -20.84
N GLN A 88 -13.28 0.18 -20.28
CA GLN A 88 -11.90 -0.10 -19.90
C GLN A 88 -11.08 -0.51 -21.13
N HIS A 89 -9.81 -0.14 -21.14
CA HIS A 89 -8.85 -0.61 -22.13
C HIS A 89 -8.21 -1.93 -21.69
N ALA A 90 -7.94 -2.83 -22.63
CA ALA A 90 -7.10 -4.00 -22.44
C ALA A 90 -5.59 -3.66 -22.42
N GLN A 91 -5.28 -2.45 -21.96
CA GLN A 91 -3.94 -1.90 -21.76
C GLN A 91 -3.87 -1.29 -20.37
N GLY A 92 -2.65 -1.12 -19.85
CA GLY A 92 -2.42 -0.53 -18.53
C GLY A 92 -1.24 0.42 -18.52
N GLY A 93 -0.83 0.82 -17.33
CA GLY A 93 0.36 1.62 -17.08
C GLY A 93 1.67 0.83 -17.21
N ALA A 94 2.73 1.40 -16.68
CA ALA A 94 3.97 0.69 -16.42
C ALA A 94 4.02 0.29 -14.92
N PRO A 95 4.67 -0.84 -14.57
CA PRO A 95 4.78 -1.28 -13.17
C PRO A 95 5.32 -0.18 -12.26
N GLY A 96 4.64 0.05 -11.12
CA GLY A 96 4.93 1.13 -10.19
C GLY A 96 4.27 2.47 -10.54
N GLN A 97 3.51 2.57 -11.63
CA GLN A 97 2.71 3.77 -11.90
C GLN A 97 1.43 3.77 -11.08
N PHE A 98 1.12 4.91 -10.53
CA PHE A 98 -0.01 5.16 -9.65
C PHE A 98 -0.89 6.27 -10.24
N ARG A 99 -2.22 6.15 -10.11
CA ARG A 99 -3.18 7.16 -10.58
C ARG A 99 -4.16 7.49 -9.49
N VAL A 100 -4.45 8.77 -9.35
CA VAL A 100 -5.50 9.32 -8.50
C VAL A 100 -6.37 10.19 -9.38
N ASP A 101 -7.67 10.01 -9.31
CA ASP A 101 -8.62 10.79 -10.10
C ASP A 101 -9.86 11.10 -9.26
N PHE A 102 -10.37 12.31 -9.42
CA PHE A 102 -11.63 12.75 -8.85
C PHE A 102 -12.57 13.19 -9.95
N THR A 103 -13.80 12.69 -9.95
CA THR A 103 -14.84 13.07 -10.90
C THR A 103 -16.11 13.44 -10.17
N THR A 104 -16.72 14.56 -10.54
CA THR A 104 -18.07 14.93 -10.13
C THR A 104 -19.05 14.49 -11.21
N GLU A 105 -20.25 14.11 -10.79
CA GLU A 105 -21.39 13.82 -11.66
C GLU A 105 -22.55 14.73 -11.29
N TYR A 106 -23.23 15.26 -12.31
CA TYR A 106 -24.31 16.21 -12.14
C TYR A 106 -25.45 15.93 -13.13
N PHE A 107 -26.68 16.02 -12.63
CA PHE A 107 -27.90 15.91 -13.39
C PHE A 107 -29.00 16.76 -12.74
N SER A 108 -29.80 17.44 -13.54
CA SER A 108 -30.99 18.16 -13.09
C SER A 108 -32.04 18.15 -14.21
N ALA A 109 -33.08 17.34 -14.00
CA ALA A 109 -34.28 17.35 -14.87
C ALA A 109 -35.39 16.54 -14.23
N GLY A 110 -36.64 16.87 -14.58
CA GLY A 110 -37.79 16.00 -14.29
C GLY A 110 -37.86 14.89 -15.35
N PHE A 111 -37.85 13.64 -14.92
CA PHE A 111 -37.95 12.49 -15.84
C PHE A 111 -38.58 11.24 -15.21
N LEU A 112 -38.66 11.18 -13.90
CA LEU A 112 -39.18 9.99 -13.18
C LEU A 112 -40.69 9.94 -13.13
N CYS A 113 -41.37 11.09 -13.14
CA CYS A 113 -42.83 11.20 -13.16
C CYS A 113 -43.29 12.11 -14.29
N SER A 114 -44.25 11.67 -15.09
CA SER A 114 -44.85 12.45 -16.18
C SER A 114 -46.36 12.19 -16.23
N ARG A 115 -47.04 12.93 -17.09
CA ARG A 115 -48.50 12.67 -17.33
C ARG A 115 -48.74 11.31 -17.95
N GLU A 116 -47.84 10.84 -18.79
CA GLU A 116 -47.89 9.52 -19.43
C GLU A 116 -47.48 8.41 -18.49
N PHE A 117 -46.45 8.65 -17.64
CA PHE A 117 -45.95 7.71 -16.63
C PHE A 117 -45.97 8.35 -15.23
N PRO A 118 -47.16 8.46 -14.61
CA PRO A 118 -47.31 9.12 -13.33
C PRO A 118 -46.68 8.28 -12.21
N CYS A 119 -46.08 8.95 -11.23
CA CYS A 119 -45.65 8.29 -9.99
C CYS A 119 -46.81 8.19 -9.00
N ARG A 120 -47.03 6.99 -8.46
CA ARG A 120 -48.02 6.75 -7.40
C ARG A 120 -47.31 6.51 -6.06
N ASP A 121 -47.91 6.98 -4.99
CA ASP A 121 -47.42 6.71 -3.65
C ASP A 121 -47.76 5.28 -3.25
N PRO A 122 -46.79 4.42 -2.94
CA PRO A 122 -47.04 3.07 -2.49
C PRO A 122 -47.95 3.00 -1.21
N ARG A 123 -47.90 4.06 -0.39
CA ARG A 123 -48.72 4.15 0.85
C ARG A 123 -50.11 4.75 0.61
N ASN A 124 -50.28 5.51 -0.44
CA ASN A 124 -51.55 6.13 -0.83
C ASN A 124 -51.66 6.21 -2.37
N PRO A 125 -52.13 5.14 -3.03
CA PRO A 125 -52.23 5.06 -4.48
C PRO A 125 -53.07 6.18 -5.12
N ASN A 126 -53.93 6.87 -4.37
CA ASN A 126 -54.71 8.01 -4.85
C ASN A 126 -53.87 9.29 -5.00
N ASN A 127 -52.69 9.34 -4.39
CA ASN A 127 -51.80 10.45 -4.53
C ASN A 127 -50.88 10.24 -5.76
N VAL A 128 -51.25 10.86 -6.88
CA VAL A 128 -50.62 10.71 -8.20
C VAL A 128 -49.84 11.96 -8.54
N LEU A 129 -48.52 11.81 -8.80
CA LEU A 129 -47.66 12.86 -9.28
C LEU A 129 -47.46 12.74 -10.78
N GLN A 130 -47.71 13.83 -11.51
CA GLN A 130 -47.58 13.92 -12.97
C GLN A 130 -46.35 14.69 -13.42
N SER A 131 -45.52 15.14 -12.50
CA SER A 131 -44.24 15.81 -12.76
C SER A 131 -43.32 15.67 -11.56
N ASP A 132 -42.03 15.70 -11.78
CA ASP A 132 -41.00 15.76 -10.77
C ASP A 132 -39.88 16.72 -11.20
N SER A 133 -38.94 16.97 -10.31
CA SER A 133 -37.66 17.62 -10.62
C SER A 133 -36.61 16.85 -9.82
N ALA A 134 -35.83 16.05 -10.50
CA ALA A 134 -34.79 15.27 -9.89
C ALA A 134 -33.44 15.98 -10.07
N ASP A 135 -32.76 16.27 -8.96
CA ASP A 135 -31.40 16.77 -8.96
C ASP A 135 -30.48 15.69 -8.42
N HIS A 136 -29.40 15.45 -9.11
CA HIS A 136 -28.35 14.52 -8.73
C HIS A 136 -27.00 15.23 -8.72
N ILE A 137 -26.27 15.09 -7.64
CA ILE A 137 -24.88 15.49 -7.54
C ILE A 137 -24.09 14.37 -6.89
N GLY A 138 -22.96 14.03 -7.47
CA GLY A 138 -22.07 13.01 -6.97
C GLY A 138 -20.61 13.39 -7.06
N GLY A 139 -19.79 12.72 -6.26
CA GLY A 139 -18.34 12.79 -6.31
C GLY A 139 -17.77 11.39 -6.21
N ARG A 140 -16.76 11.11 -7.02
CA ARG A 140 -16.13 9.79 -7.10
C ARG A 140 -14.61 9.93 -7.05
N LEU A 141 -13.98 9.31 -6.04
CA LEU A 141 -12.53 9.21 -5.92
C LEU A 141 -12.09 7.85 -6.45
N ARG A 142 -11.06 7.83 -7.27
CA ARG A 142 -10.53 6.63 -7.91
C ARG A 142 -9.03 6.56 -7.72
N LEU A 143 -8.55 5.37 -7.44
CA LEU A 143 -7.14 5.05 -7.30
C LEU A 143 -6.83 3.84 -8.19
N SER A 144 -5.74 3.86 -8.91
CA SER A 144 -5.25 2.66 -9.59
C SER A 144 -3.74 2.54 -9.51
N MET A 145 -3.26 1.32 -9.51
CA MET A 145 -1.83 1.00 -9.47
C MET A 145 -1.53 -0.12 -10.45
N GLN A 146 -0.51 0.07 -11.27
CA GLN A 146 0.06 -0.98 -12.09
C GLN A 146 1.03 -1.82 -11.25
N VAL A 147 0.60 -3.02 -10.86
CA VAL A 147 1.38 -3.92 -10.00
C VAL A 147 2.44 -4.67 -10.81
N ALA A 148 2.07 -5.17 -11.99
CA ALA A 148 2.95 -5.90 -12.90
C ALA A 148 2.67 -5.45 -14.34
N LYS A 149 3.50 -5.83 -15.31
CA LYS A 149 3.30 -5.49 -16.74
C LYS A 149 1.94 -5.93 -17.29
N TRP A 150 1.32 -6.93 -16.64
CA TRP A 150 0.06 -7.54 -17.07
C TRP A 150 -1.08 -7.39 -16.05
N LEU A 151 -0.85 -6.74 -14.88
CA LEU A 151 -1.80 -6.68 -13.77
C LEU A 151 -1.94 -5.25 -13.25
N ASP A 152 -3.16 -4.71 -13.32
CA ASP A 152 -3.60 -3.49 -12.65
C ASP A 152 -4.51 -3.85 -11.47
N THR A 153 -4.45 -3.08 -10.40
CA THR A 153 -5.43 -3.07 -9.31
C THR A 153 -6.02 -1.68 -9.15
N TYR A 154 -7.27 -1.59 -8.77
CA TYR A 154 -7.93 -0.29 -8.63
C TYR A 154 -9.03 -0.31 -7.58
N LEU A 155 -9.29 0.88 -7.06
CA LEU A 155 -10.32 1.19 -6.09
C LEU A 155 -11.09 2.43 -6.58
N ALA A 156 -12.40 2.41 -6.48
CA ALA A 156 -13.23 3.60 -6.61
C ALA A 156 -14.18 3.69 -5.41
N THR A 157 -14.44 4.89 -4.91
CA THR A 157 -15.47 5.13 -3.91
C THR A 157 -16.25 6.37 -4.30
N SER A 158 -17.56 6.36 -4.02
CA SER A 158 -18.46 7.44 -4.42
C SER A 158 -19.33 7.92 -3.27
N ALA A 159 -19.70 9.18 -3.34
CA ALA A 159 -20.73 9.78 -2.52
C ALA A 159 -21.68 10.54 -3.44
N LEU A 160 -22.96 10.37 -3.25
CA LEU A 160 -23.96 11.06 -4.08
C LEU A 160 -25.16 11.51 -3.25
N ALA A 161 -25.82 12.56 -3.74
CA ALA A 161 -27.06 13.06 -3.21
C ALA A 161 -28.06 13.23 -4.34
N ASN A 162 -29.26 12.73 -4.13
CA ASN A 162 -30.40 12.87 -5.01
C ASN A 162 -31.49 13.64 -4.26
N SER A 163 -31.95 14.76 -4.82
CA SER A 163 -33.11 15.46 -4.30
C SER A 163 -34.28 15.38 -5.27
N ASN A 164 -35.49 15.29 -4.74
CA ASN A 164 -36.70 15.31 -5.54
C ASN A 164 -37.84 15.96 -4.74
N PRO A 165 -38.34 17.13 -5.18
CA PRO A 165 -39.42 17.83 -4.48
C PRO A 165 -40.75 17.04 -4.42
N ALA A 166 -40.85 15.96 -5.22
CA ALA A 166 -41.96 15.00 -5.07
C ALA A 166 -42.02 14.37 -3.68
N ASN A 167 -40.99 14.54 -2.84
CA ASN A 167 -40.93 14.17 -1.42
C ASN A 167 -41.09 12.67 -1.16
N ARG A 168 -40.42 11.80 -1.97
CA ARG A 168 -40.60 10.32 -1.91
C ARG A 168 -39.33 9.51 -2.23
N PRO A 169 -38.24 9.68 -1.52
CA PRO A 169 -37.87 10.71 -0.54
C PRO A 169 -37.53 12.06 -1.16
N SER A 170 -37.61 13.13 -0.37
CA SER A 170 -37.18 14.47 -0.81
C SER A 170 -35.67 14.58 -0.98
N LEU A 171 -34.91 13.84 -0.23
CA LEU A 171 -33.46 13.73 -0.28
C LEU A 171 -33.03 12.31 -0.01
N LEU A 172 -32.17 11.77 -0.84
CA LEU A 172 -31.51 10.50 -0.70
C LEU A 172 -30.00 10.69 -0.83
N GLN A 173 -29.27 10.32 0.20
CA GLN A 173 -27.80 10.38 0.21
C GLN A 173 -27.24 8.97 0.30
N VAL A 174 -26.23 8.69 -0.54
CA VAL A 174 -25.46 7.45 -0.52
C VAL A 174 -24.01 7.81 -0.28
N LEU A 175 -23.38 7.17 0.66
CA LEU A 175 -21.99 7.41 1.01
C LEU A 175 -21.24 6.08 1.03
N GLY A 176 -20.20 6.00 0.23
CA GLY A 176 -19.23 4.90 0.29
C GLY A 176 -19.55 3.70 -0.59
N ASP A 177 -20.38 3.83 -1.62
CA ASP A 177 -20.40 2.82 -2.68
C ASP A 177 -19.01 2.66 -3.24
N SER A 178 -18.43 1.48 -3.11
CA SER A 178 -17.04 1.24 -3.42
C SER A 178 -16.87 0.09 -4.39
N THR A 179 -15.91 0.22 -5.30
CA THR A 179 -15.50 -0.82 -6.25
C THR A 179 -14.07 -1.19 -5.98
N LEU A 180 -13.81 -2.48 -5.80
CA LEU A 180 -12.48 -3.06 -5.77
C LEU A 180 -12.30 -3.88 -7.03
N GLY A 181 -11.24 -3.63 -7.79
CA GLY A 181 -11.02 -4.32 -9.05
C GLY A 181 -9.59 -4.75 -9.30
N ALA A 182 -9.45 -5.81 -10.07
CA ALA A 182 -8.19 -6.27 -10.63
C ALA A 182 -8.38 -6.58 -12.11
N LYS A 183 -7.43 -6.17 -12.95
CA LYS A 183 -7.45 -6.34 -14.40
C LYS A 183 -6.15 -6.97 -14.86
N ALA A 184 -6.27 -8.12 -15.50
CA ALA A 184 -5.17 -8.75 -16.22
C ALA A 184 -5.28 -8.42 -17.71
N HIS A 185 -4.17 -8.06 -18.33
CA HIS A 185 -4.15 -7.70 -19.75
C HIS A 185 -2.84 -8.11 -20.42
N GLY A 186 -2.90 -8.29 -21.72
CA GLY A 186 -1.74 -8.70 -22.51
C GLY A 186 -1.83 -8.23 -23.96
N LYS A 187 -0.68 -8.15 -24.59
CA LYS A 187 -0.52 -7.80 -25.99
C LYS A 187 -0.65 -9.04 -26.85
N LEU A 188 -1.64 -9.08 -27.74
CA LEU A 188 -1.81 -10.16 -28.72
C LEU A 188 -1.00 -9.88 -30.00
N SER A 189 -0.95 -8.63 -30.43
CA SER A 189 -0.14 -8.12 -31.53
C SER A 189 0.24 -6.66 -31.25
N ASN A 190 0.94 -5.99 -32.17
CA ASN A 190 1.28 -4.58 -32.00
C ASN A 190 0.05 -3.68 -31.85
N VAL A 191 -1.04 -4.07 -32.49
CA VAL A 191 -2.31 -3.30 -32.52
C VAL A 191 -3.33 -3.84 -31.53
N PHE A 192 -3.40 -5.17 -31.34
CA PHE A 192 -4.46 -5.82 -30.57
C PHE A 192 -4.01 -6.21 -29.17
N HIS A 193 -4.84 -5.89 -28.19
CA HIS A 193 -4.69 -6.23 -26.80
C HIS A 193 -5.94 -6.90 -26.29
N LEU A 194 -5.78 -7.91 -25.43
CA LEU A 194 -6.86 -8.63 -24.76
C LEU A 194 -6.66 -8.57 -23.25
N GLY A 195 -7.75 -8.70 -22.52
CA GLY A 195 -7.69 -8.72 -21.07
C GLY A 195 -8.98 -9.19 -20.44
N GLY A 196 -8.93 -9.32 -19.12
CA GLY A 196 -10.08 -9.60 -18.29
C GLY A 196 -9.98 -8.84 -16.99
N ALA A 197 -11.12 -8.43 -16.44
CA ALA A 197 -11.17 -7.79 -15.14
C ALA A 197 -12.23 -8.44 -14.26
N PHE A 198 -11.94 -8.47 -12.97
CA PHE A 198 -12.87 -8.84 -11.92
C PHE A 198 -13.06 -7.64 -11.00
N GLU A 199 -14.32 -7.30 -10.69
CA GLU A 199 -14.68 -6.20 -9.83
C GLU A 199 -15.68 -6.67 -8.76
N LEU A 200 -15.44 -6.30 -7.52
CA LEU A 200 -16.42 -6.35 -6.44
C LEU A 200 -16.99 -4.95 -6.25
N TRP A 201 -18.30 -4.84 -6.35
CA TRP A 201 -19.02 -3.60 -6.09
C TRP A 201 -19.79 -3.73 -4.77
N LEU A 202 -19.35 -2.95 -3.79
CA LEU A 202 -19.90 -2.88 -2.45
C LEU A 202 -20.91 -1.74 -2.43
N VAL A 203 -22.20 -2.08 -2.46
CA VAL A 203 -23.29 -1.10 -2.47
C VAL A 203 -23.65 -0.76 -1.03
N ASN A 204 -23.54 0.51 -0.69
CA ASN A 204 -23.83 1.03 0.64
C ASN A 204 -25.01 2.01 0.53
N GLY A 205 -26.19 1.57 0.90
CA GLY A 205 -27.38 2.43 0.95
C GLY A 205 -27.58 3.00 2.35
N THR A 206 -27.12 4.23 2.61
CA THR A 206 -27.52 4.98 3.81
C THR A 206 -28.38 6.15 3.36
N GLY A 207 -29.67 6.06 3.56
CA GLY A 207 -30.62 7.10 3.19
C GLY A 207 -31.26 7.75 4.40
N SER A 208 -31.64 9.01 4.27
CA SER A 208 -32.42 9.75 5.27
C SER A 208 -33.84 9.20 5.47
N VAL A 209 -34.22 8.16 4.76
CA VAL A 209 -35.58 7.54 4.76
C VAL A 209 -35.63 6.17 5.44
N GLY A 210 -34.62 5.81 6.23
CA GLY A 210 -34.53 4.52 6.88
C GLY A 210 -34.19 3.36 5.94
N LEU A 211 -33.60 3.66 4.80
CA LEU A 211 -32.99 2.68 3.90
C LEU A 211 -31.53 2.54 4.30
N ASP A 212 -31.22 1.49 5.03
CA ASP A 212 -29.85 1.08 5.32
C ASP A 212 -29.69 -0.37 4.88
N GLY A 213 -28.53 -0.68 4.45
CA GLY A 213 -28.20 -2.01 3.98
C GLY A 213 -26.89 -2.00 3.22
N ALA A 214 -26.29 -3.16 3.08
CA ALA A 214 -25.11 -3.37 2.27
C ALA A 214 -25.33 -4.55 1.33
N GLY A 215 -25.02 -4.35 0.04
CA GLY A 215 -25.05 -5.41 -0.97
C GLY A 215 -23.65 -5.56 -1.58
N THR A 216 -23.30 -6.77 -1.97
CA THR A 216 -22.06 -7.03 -2.72
C THR A 216 -22.44 -7.63 -4.06
N SER A 217 -22.05 -6.95 -5.13
CA SER A 217 -22.21 -7.39 -6.52
C SER A 217 -20.85 -7.75 -7.10
N ALA A 218 -20.83 -8.63 -8.09
CA ALA A 218 -19.60 -9.05 -8.76
C ALA A 218 -19.69 -8.80 -10.27
N LYS A 219 -18.60 -8.36 -10.88
CA LYS A 219 -18.54 -8.11 -12.31
C LYS A 219 -17.36 -8.87 -12.93
N PHE A 220 -17.64 -9.57 -14.00
CA PHE A 220 -16.66 -10.32 -14.79
C PHE A 220 -16.61 -9.69 -16.18
N ARG A 221 -15.48 -9.08 -16.51
CA ARG A 221 -15.33 -8.26 -17.72
C ARG A 221 -14.31 -8.85 -18.66
N GLY A 222 -14.69 -9.15 -19.89
CA GLY A 222 -13.80 -9.39 -21.02
C GLY A 222 -13.46 -8.08 -21.73
N LEU A 223 -12.21 -7.89 -22.10
CA LEU A 223 -11.67 -6.65 -22.65
C LEU A 223 -10.97 -6.92 -23.98
N ALA A 224 -11.22 -6.11 -25.00
CA ALA A 224 -10.43 -6.07 -26.21
C ALA A 224 -10.15 -4.61 -26.61
N THR A 225 -8.92 -4.33 -27.04
CA THR A 225 -8.52 -2.99 -27.49
C THR A 225 -7.68 -3.10 -28.75
N ALA A 226 -8.03 -2.30 -29.75
CA ALA A 226 -7.26 -2.07 -30.96
C ALA A 226 -6.65 -0.66 -30.91
N ASP A 227 -5.33 -0.58 -30.73
CA ASP A 227 -4.59 0.68 -30.73
C ASP A 227 -3.93 0.89 -32.10
N LEU A 228 -4.61 1.63 -32.95
CA LEU A 228 -4.20 1.85 -34.33
C LEU A 228 -2.99 2.80 -34.47
N ARG A 229 -2.56 3.44 -33.37
CA ARG A 229 -1.31 4.23 -33.36
C ARG A 229 -0.07 3.32 -33.54
N SER A 230 -0.19 2.05 -33.17
CA SER A 230 0.87 1.04 -33.32
C SER A 230 0.79 0.21 -34.60
N ALA A 231 -0.09 0.58 -35.54
CA ALA A 231 -0.20 -0.07 -36.84
C ALA A 231 0.95 0.32 -37.77
N GLU A 232 1.20 -0.44 -38.83
CA GLU A 232 2.21 -0.12 -39.85
C GLU A 232 1.99 1.27 -40.46
N LYS A 233 0.72 1.67 -40.64
CA LYS A 233 0.32 3.05 -40.95
C LYS A 233 -0.41 3.59 -39.74
N PRO A 234 0.26 4.38 -38.87
CA PRO A 234 -0.34 4.87 -37.65
C PRO A 234 -1.57 5.75 -37.90
N ILE A 235 -2.65 5.41 -37.23
CA ILE A 235 -3.90 6.21 -37.20
C ILE A 235 -4.07 6.65 -35.73
N PRO A 236 -4.34 7.93 -35.45
CA PRO A 236 -4.47 8.45 -34.10
C PRO A 236 -5.82 8.06 -33.47
N LEU A 237 -6.13 6.78 -33.46
CA LEU A 237 -7.39 6.20 -33.01
C LEU A 237 -7.14 4.95 -32.19
N ARG A 238 -7.85 4.82 -31.07
CA ARG A 238 -7.95 3.61 -30.26
C ARG A 238 -9.41 3.20 -30.12
N ILE A 239 -9.71 1.93 -30.32
CA ILE A 239 -11.05 1.36 -30.17
C ILE A 239 -11.00 0.29 -29.09
N SER A 240 -11.94 0.32 -28.16
CA SER A 240 -12.04 -0.66 -27.09
C SER A 240 -13.45 -1.19 -26.97
N THR A 241 -13.58 -2.46 -26.65
CA THR A 241 -14.87 -3.08 -26.36
C THR A 241 -14.77 -3.88 -25.07
N ASN A 242 -15.87 -3.88 -24.31
CA ASN A 242 -16.00 -4.69 -23.10
C ASN A 242 -17.29 -5.49 -23.17
N LEU A 243 -17.21 -6.74 -22.73
CA LEU A 243 -18.36 -7.57 -22.43
C LEU A 243 -18.29 -7.92 -20.94
N THR A 244 -19.23 -7.43 -20.16
CA THR A 244 -19.27 -7.59 -18.71
C THR A 244 -20.49 -8.36 -18.29
N TYR A 245 -20.33 -9.45 -17.56
CA TYR A 245 -21.42 -10.08 -16.82
C TYR A 245 -21.45 -9.52 -15.41
N VAL A 246 -22.61 -9.05 -14.99
CA VAL A 246 -22.85 -8.44 -13.67
C VAL A 246 -23.80 -9.34 -12.87
N LEU A 247 -23.29 -9.90 -11.77
CA LEU A 247 -24.10 -10.43 -10.69
C LEU A 247 -24.52 -9.26 -9.82
N ASP A 248 -25.74 -8.77 -9.97
CA ASP A 248 -26.19 -7.52 -9.36
C ASP A 248 -27.06 -7.79 -8.13
N ASN A 249 -26.46 -7.74 -6.96
CA ASN A 249 -27.13 -7.89 -5.68
C ASN A 249 -27.62 -6.57 -5.06
N SER A 250 -27.65 -5.48 -5.83
CA SER A 250 -28.08 -4.16 -5.32
C SER A 250 -29.53 -4.16 -4.80
N GLY A 251 -30.38 -5.07 -5.29
CA GLY A 251 -31.74 -5.28 -4.80
C GLY A 251 -31.83 -5.67 -3.32
N GLU A 252 -30.84 -6.36 -2.78
CA GLU A 252 -30.78 -6.78 -1.37
C GLU A 252 -30.68 -5.59 -0.40
N VAL A 253 -30.09 -4.47 -0.86
CA VAL A 253 -29.98 -3.22 -0.07
C VAL A 253 -31.34 -2.72 0.40
N VAL A 254 -32.40 -2.98 -0.36
CA VAL A 254 -33.76 -2.50 -0.10
C VAL A 254 -34.73 -3.59 0.33
N ALA A 255 -34.35 -4.86 0.33
CA ALA A 255 -35.22 -6.01 0.60
C ALA A 255 -35.92 -5.93 1.95
N ALA A 256 -35.22 -5.58 3.01
CA ALA A 256 -35.81 -5.41 4.36
C ALA A 256 -36.83 -4.27 4.40
N THR A 257 -36.54 -3.16 3.72
CA THR A 257 -37.41 -1.99 3.63
C THR A 257 -38.69 -2.32 2.86
N GLU A 258 -38.57 -3.03 1.74
CA GLU A 258 -39.73 -3.46 0.95
C GLU A 258 -40.60 -4.44 1.72
N THR A 259 -40.00 -5.37 2.45
CA THR A 259 -40.70 -6.31 3.32
C THR A 259 -41.50 -5.58 4.42
N SER A 260 -40.85 -4.62 5.10
CA SER A 260 -41.49 -3.84 6.17
C SER A 260 -42.59 -2.91 5.64
N ARG A 261 -42.45 -2.40 4.44
CA ARG A 261 -43.37 -1.48 3.75
C ARG A 261 -44.54 -2.24 3.10
N GLY A 262 -44.35 -3.51 2.75
CA GLY A 262 -45.28 -4.32 1.96
C GLY A 262 -45.44 -3.85 0.50
N ALA A 263 -44.48 -3.04 0.02
CA ALA A 263 -44.48 -2.47 -1.32
C ALA A 263 -43.04 -2.28 -1.83
N PRO A 264 -42.80 -2.39 -3.16
CA PRO A 264 -41.47 -2.14 -3.76
C PRO A 264 -41.05 -0.70 -3.55
N VAL A 265 -39.74 -0.47 -3.60
CA VAL A 265 -39.16 0.88 -3.60
C VAL A 265 -39.59 1.65 -4.87
N THR A 266 -39.73 2.96 -4.72
CA THR A 266 -40.18 3.86 -5.77
C THR A 266 -39.12 4.01 -6.89
N ARG A 267 -39.51 4.54 -8.03
CA ARG A 267 -38.57 4.93 -9.12
C ARG A 267 -37.49 5.88 -8.62
N ILE A 268 -37.86 6.82 -7.74
CA ILE A 268 -36.93 7.80 -7.14
C ILE A 268 -35.88 7.09 -6.29
N GLU A 269 -36.29 6.13 -5.47
CA GLU A 269 -35.39 5.31 -4.64
C GLU A 269 -34.50 4.40 -5.50
N ARG A 270 -35.05 3.72 -6.53
CA ARG A 270 -34.25 2.89 -7.44
C ARG A 270 -33.19 3.71 -8.20
N PHE A 271 -33.58 4.91 -8.68
CA PHE A 271 -32.64 5.81 -9.31
C PHE A 271 -31.52 6.26 -8.34
N GLY A 272 -31.93 6.73 -7.16
CA GLY A 272 -31.00 7.30 -6.19
C GLY A 272 -30.05 6.28 -5.54
N LEU A 273 -30.47 5.01 -5.42
CA LEU A 273 -29.68 3.94 -4.81
C LEU A 273 -29.02 3.01 -5.84
N ASN A 274 -29.15 3.27 -7.12
CA ASN A 274 -28.65 2.41 -8.20
C ASN A 274 -29.17 0.95 -8.12
N ILE A 275 -30.45 0.75 -7.84
CA ILE A 275 -31.05 -0.58 -7.60
C ILE A 275 -31.45 -1.23 -8.92
N ASN A 276 -30.93 -2.42 -9.17
CA ASN A 276 -31.41 -3.41 -10.11
C ASN A 276 -31.78 -4.71 -9.37
N ARG A 277 -32.69 -5.48 -9.97
CA ARG A 277 -33.11 -6.81 -9.47
C ARG A 277 -32.93 -7.85 -10.57
N VAL A 278 -31.92 -7.65 -11.38
CA VAL A 278 -31.58 -8.50 -12.52
C VAL A 278 -30.08 -8.56 -12.69
N ASP A 279 -29.58 -9.75 -12.93
CA ASP A 279 -28.25 -9.92 -13.50
C ASP A 279 -28.30 -9.50 -14.97
N HIS A 280 -27.22 -8.94 -15.47
CA HIS A 280 -27.20 -8.39 -16.81
C HIS A 280 -25.84 -8.50 -17.48
N PHE A 281 -25.85 -8.44 -18.80
CA PHE A 281 -24.66 -8.17 -19.57
C PHE A 281 -24.58 -6.68 -19.91
N ASP A 282 -23.41 -6.07 -19.63
CA ASP A 282 -23.08 -4.74 -20.14
C ASP A 282 -22.13 -4.88 -21.32
N VAL A 283 -22.54 -4.37 -22.46
CA VAL A 283 -21.71 -4.30 -23.67
C VAL A 283 -21.31 -2.87 -23.89
N HIS A 284 -19.99 -2.61 -23.91
CA HIS A 284 -19.44 -1.28 -24.14
C HIS A 284 -18.62 -1.26 -25.42
N LEU A 285 -18.74 -0.20 -26.19
CA LEU A 285 -17.90 0.12 -27.33
C LEU A 285 -17.42 1.56 -27.16
N GLY A 286 -16.10 1.77 -27.18
CA GLY A 286 -15.48 3.09 -27.03
C GLY A 286 -14.46 3.36 -28.13
N ALA A 287 -14.42 4.59 -28.60
CA ALA A 287 -13.44 5.08 -29.55
C ALA A 287 -12.81 6.37 -29.02
N GLU A 288 -11.49 6.46 -29.01
CA GLU A 288 -10.71 7.61 -28.55
C GLU A 288 -9.79 8.10 -29.67
N LEU A 289 -9.86 9.38 -29.98
CA LEU A 289 -9.02 10.04 -30.97
C LEU A 289 -7.89 10.81 -30.27
N PHE A 290 -6.67 10.72 -30.79
CA PHE A 290 -5.49 11.41 -30.26
C PHE A 290 -5.20 12.65 -31.10
N ALA A 291 -5.51 13.83 -30.58
CA ALA A 291 -5.37 15.10 -31.27
C ALA A 291 -4.37 16.04 -30.59
N ALA A 292 -3.90 17.07 -31.27
CA ALA A 292 -3.02 18.11 -30.74
C ALA A 292 -1.79 17.55 -30.01
N GLN A 293 -1.04 16.63 -30.64
CA GLN A 293 0.09 15.93 -30.02
C GLN A 293 -0.31 15.17 -28.75
N GLU A 294 -1.43 14.49 -28.80
CA GLU A 294 -2.05 13.74 -27.70
C GLU A 294 -2.49 14.56 -26.47
N LYS A 295 -2.45 15.89 -26.54
CA LYS A 295 -2.91 16.76 -25.47
C LYS A 295 -4.43 16.81 -25.33
N VAL A 296 -5.14 16.58 -26.43
CA VAL A 296 -6.60 16.56 -26.48
C VAL A 296 -7.04 15.19 -27.00
N ARG A 297 -7.86 14.49 -26.22
CA ARG A 297 -8.34 13.15 -26.56
C ARG A 297 -9.87 13.10 -26.49
N PRO A 298 -10.56 13.52 -27.55
CA PRO A 298 -12.00 13.33 -27.63
C PRO A 298 -12.32 11.83 -27.74
N PHE A 299 -13.45 11.45 -27.15
CA PHE A 299 -13.91 10.07 -27.18
C PHE A 299 -15.41 9.99 -27.30
N LEU A 300 -15.84 8.85 -27.85
CA LEU A 300 -17.24 8.44 -27.99
C LEU A 300 -17.37 7.05 -27.37
N GLU A 301 -18.40 6.85 -26.52
CA GLU A 301 -18.72 5.51 -26.01
C GLU A 301 -20.21 5.23 -26.26
N TYR A 302 -20.52 3.98 -26.52
CA TYR A 302 -21.88 3.46 -26.51
C TYR A 302 -21.93 2.25 -25.60
N HIS A 303 -22.90 2.22 -24.70
CA HIS A 303 -23.12 1.04 -23.90
C HIS A 303 -24.59 0.64 -23.84
N VAL A 304 -24.83 -0.66 -23.72
CA VAL A 304 -26.15 -1.24 -23.59
C VAL A 304 -26.14 -2.27 -22.46
N LEU A 305 -27.17 -2.20 -21.61
CA LEU A 305 -27.40 -3.15 -20.53
C LEU A 305 -28.46 -4.15 -20.99
N ILE A 306 -28.13 -5.44 -21.01
CA ILE A 306 -29.00 -6.53 -21.44
C ILE A 306 -29.34 -7.39 -20.22
N PRO A 307 -30.58 -7.29 -19.67
CA PRO A 307 -30.99 -8.10 -18.53
C PRO A 307 -31.12 -9.57 -18.91
N VAL A 308 -30.63 -10.48 -18.05
CA VAL A 308 -30.59 -11.94 -18.35
C VAL A 308 -31.19 -12.82 -17.25
N ASN A 309 -31.05 -12.47 -15.98
CA ASN A 309 -31.58 -13.25 -14.87
C ASN A 309 -32.28 -12.32 -13.88
N ARG A 310 -33.51 -12.65 -13.50
CA ARG A 310 -34.35 -11.86 -12.60
C ARG A 310 -34.20 -12.21 -11.11
N GLN A 311 -33.27 -13.06 -10.76
CA GLN A 311 -32.96 -13.42 -9.37
C GLN A 311 -34.20 -13.80 -8.53
N ASP A 312 -35.18 -14.54 -9.15
CA ASP A 312 -36.48 -14.89 -8.56
C ASP A 312 -37.37 -13.71 -8.17
N TYR A 313 -36.97 -12.46 -8.51
CA TYR A 313 -37.82 -11.29 -8.30
C TYR A 313 -39.11 -11.39 -9.13
N ARG A 314 -40.26 -11.21 -8.44
CA ARG A 314 -41.58 -11.26 -9.07
C ARG A 314 -42.17 -9.85 -9.16
N CYS A 315 -42.00 -9.24 -10.33
CA CYS A 315 -42.68 -8.00 -10.66
C CYS A 315 -44.21 -8.23 -10.67
N ARG A 316 -44.97 -7.30 -10.11
CA ARG A 316 -46.43 -7.35 -10.07
C ARG A 316 -46.99 -6.43 -11.15
N PRO A 317 -47.70 -6.97 -12.19
CA PRO A 317 -48.27 -6.15 -13.25
C PRO A 317 -49.28 -5.11 -12.74
N ASP A 318 -49.91 -5.41 -11.59
CA ASP A 318 -50.89 -4.51 -10.93
C ASP A 318 -50.22 -3.55 -9.93
N ASN A 319 -48.92 -3.32 -10.09
CA ASN A 319 -48.17 -2.46 -9.21
C ASN A 319 -48.74 -1.03 -9.17
N PRO A 320 -48.94 -0.44 -7.96
CA PRO A 320 -49.35 0.96 -7.83
C PRO A 320 -48.42 1.98 -8.51
N SER A 321 -47.16 1.62 -8.77
CA SER A 321 -46.15 2.49 -9.43
C SER A 321 -46.45 2.74 -10.91
N SER A 322 -47.25 1.93 -11.58
CA SER A 322 -47.48 1.92 -13.03
C SER A 322 -46.22 1.53 -13.83
N ASP A 323 -45.23 0.92 -13.20
CA ASP A 323 -44.03 0.40 -13.88
C ASP A 323 -44.40 -0.91 -14.60
N LYS A 324 -43.75 -1.12 -15.74
CA LYS A 324 -43.87 -2.36 -16.49
C LYS A 324 -42.99 -3.45 -15.90
N CYS A 325 -43.23 -4.68 -16.28
CA CYS A 325 -42.45 -5.82 -15.89
C CYS A 325 -41.57 -6.30 -17.06
N LEU A 326 -40.34 -6.66 -16.79
CA LEU A 326 -39.41 -7.18 -17.81
C LEU A 326 -39.92 -8.45 -18.48
N ALA A 327 -40.76 -9.23 -17.79
CA ALA A 327 -41.36 -10.44 -18.34
C ALA A 327 -42.35 -10.19 -19.49
N THR A 328 -43.05 -9.06 -19.45
CA THR A 328 -44.07 -8.68 -20.45
C THR A 328 -43.52 -7.68 -21.45
N ASP A 329 -42.58 -6.87 -21.04
CA ASP A 329 -42.00 -5.78 -21.83
C ASP A 329 -40.45 -5.90 -21.85
N PRO A 330 -39.87 -6.84 -22.65
CA PRO A 330 -38.42 -7.01 -22.75
C PRO A 330 -37.76 -5.71 -23.17
N PHE A 331 -36.69 -5.33 -22.48
CA PHE A 331 -36.09 -4.03 -22.65
C PHE A 331 -34.60 -4.03 -22.36
N ALA A 332 -33.83 -3.24 -23.10
CA ALA A 332 -32.39 -3.04 -22.91
C ALA A 332 -32.06 -1.54 -22.97
N PRO A 333 -31.83 -0.88 -21.82
CA PRO A 333 -31.43 0.51 -21.80
C PRO A 333 -30.06 0.73 -22.42
N SER A 334 -29.88 1.83 -23.12
CA SER A 334 -28.61 2.18 -23.73
C SER A 334 -28.30 3.66 -23.61
N THR A 335 -27.01 3.97 -23.57
CA THR A 335 -26.48 5.33 -23.38
C THR A 335 -25.35 5.58 -24.35
N LEU A 336 -25.30 6.81 -24.87
CA LEU A 336 -24.21 7.36 -25.67
C LEU A 336 -23.43 8.36 -24.82
N THR A 337 -22.11 8.19 -24.71
CA THR A 337 -21.23 9.11 -24.00
C THR A 337 -20.36 9.88 -24.98
N LEU A 338 -20.40 11.20 -24.91
CA LEU A 338 -19.50 12.10 -25.62
C LEU A 338 -18.56 12.75 -24.60
N GLY A 339 -17.26 12.69 -24.83
CA GLY A 339 -16.33 13.28 -23.88
C GLY A 339 -14.99 13.67 -24.48
N SER A 340 -14.18 14.31 -23.67
CA SER A 340 -12.81 14.64 -24.01
C SER A 340 -11.93 14.67 -22.77
N ARG A 341 -10.69 14.24 -22.91
CA ARG A 341 -9.62 14.45 -21.92
C ARG A 341 -8.62 15.46 -22.44
N PHE A 342 -8.17 16.30 -21.54
CA PHE A 342 -7.20 17.33 -21.81
C PHE A 342 -5.99 17.19 -20.89
N TYR A 343 -4.78 17.12 -21.47
CA TYR A 343 -3.49 17.03 -20.81
C TYR A 343 -2.72 18.35 -20.98
N PRO A 344 -2.93 19.37 -20.11
CA PRO A 344 -2.53 20.75 -20.41
C PRO A 344 -1.02 20.97 -20.46
N TRP A 345 -0.25 20.55 -19.46
CA TRP A 345 1.17 20.91 -19.39
C TRP A 345 2.10 19.85 -18.77
N LYS A 346 1.60 18.98 -17.93
CA LYS A 346 2.42 17.93 -17.28
C LYS A 346 1.98 16.55 -17.72
N LYS A 347 2.93 15.65 -17.87
CA LYS A 347 2.62 14.24 -18.05
C LYS A 347 1.89 13.73 -16.82
N GLY A 348 0.83 12.98 -17.03
CA GLY A 348 0.02 12.40 -15.99
C GLY A 348 -1.13 13.27 -15.44
N PHE A 349 -1.07 14.60 -15.55
CA PHE A 349 -2.20 15.44 -15.15
C PHE A 349 -3.22 15.55 -16.29
N ASN A 350 -4.49 15.30 -15.98
CA ASN A 350 -5.56 15.39 -16.96
C ASN A 350 -6.81 16.06 -16.38
N LEU A 351 -7.56 16.70 -17.27
CA LEU A 351 -8.92 17.16 -17.03
C LEU A 351 -9.86 16.38 -17.94
N THR A 352 -10.99 15.95 -17.43
CA THR A 352 -11.99 15.16 -18.14
C THR A 352 -13.33 15.87 -18.12
N ALA A 353 -13.99 15.96 -19.27
CA ALA A 353 -15.39 16.35 -19.38
C ALA A 353 -16.11 15.33 -20.25
N ALA A 354 -17.27 14.86 -19.81
CA ALA A 354 -18.08 13.92 -20.57
C ALA A 354 -19.57 14.12 -20.29
N LEU A 355 -20.39 13.78 -21.27
CA LEU A 355 -21.85 13.85 -21.22
C LEU A 355 -22.43 12.51 -21.67
N ASP A 356 -23.14 11.86 -20.76
CA ASP A 356 -24.01 10.74 -21.11
C ASP A 356 -25.34 11.25 -21.67
N ILE A 357 -25.84 10.58 -22.67
CA ILE A 357 -27.14 10.83 -23.30
C ILE A 357 -27.88 9.48 -23.31
N GLY A 358 -29.00 9.39 -22.62
CA GLY A 358 -29.87 8.22 -22.67
C GLY A 358 -30.48 8.05 -24.06
N ILE A 359 -30.19 6.94 -24.73
CA ILE A 359 -30.72 6.65 -26.08
C ILE A 359 -31.99 5.82 -25.98
N SER A 360 -31.98 4.78 -25.16
CA SER A 360 -33.18 3.99 -24.86
C SER A 360 -33.35 3.85 -23.34
N GLY A 361 -34.59 3.81 -22.86
CA GLY A 361 -34.93 3.75 -21.44
C GLY A 361 -35.32 5.06 -20.80
N VAL A 362 -35.15 6.15 -21.48
CA VAL A 362 -35.63 7.45 -21.00
C VAL A 362 -37.15 7.50 -21.09
N GLY A 363 -37.81 7.73 -19.92
CA GLY A 363 -39.27 7.76 -19.84
C GLY A 363 -39.95 6.39 -19.96
N PHE A 364 -39.21 5.30 -19.96
CA PHE A 364 -39.71 3.94 -19.93
C PHE A 364 -39.24 3.22 -18.68
N PHE A 365 -40.16 2.77 -17.83
CA PHE A 365 -39.83 2.28 -16.50
C PHE A 365 -40.16 0.82 -16.34
N ILE A 366 -39.14 0.04 -15.99
CA ILE A 366 -39.22 -1.38 -15.62
C ILE A 366 -38.99 -1.48 -14.11
N GLU A 367 -39.84 -2.23 -13.38
CA GLU A 367 -39.76 -2.34 -11.92
C GLU A 367 -38.46 -3.01 -11.46
N GLU A 368 -37.94 -3.94 -12.26
CA GLU A 368 -36.72 -4.68 -11.96
C GLU A 368 -35.44 -3.89 -12.23
N MET A 369 -35.55 -2.72 -12.88
CA MET A 369 -34.38 -2.00 -13.36
C MET A 369 -34.32 -0.55 -12.86
N ARG A 370 -33.13 -0.02 -12.73
CA ARG A 370 -32.87 1.39 -12.47
C ARG A 370 -33.37 2.24 -13.64
N PRO A 371 -34.08 3.36 -13.39
CA PRO A 371 -34.43 4.33 -14.43
C PRO A 371 -33.20 4.93 -15.11
N THR A 372 -33.26 5.07 -16.45
CA THR A 372 -32.20 5.70 -17.24
C THR A 372 -32.40 7.21 -17.30
N PRO A 373 -31.44 8.04 -16.80
CA PRO A 373 -31.54 9.48 -16.92
C PRO A 373 -31.40 9.93 -18.37
N PRO A 374 -32.06 11.03 -18.79
CA PRO A 374 -31.93 11.55 -20.13
C PRO A 374 -30.52 12.06 -20.44
N TRP A 375 -29.80 12.53 -19.44
CA TRP A 375 -28.40 12.94 -19.56
C TRP A 375 -27.71 12.88 -18.21
N MET A 376 -26.36 12.88 -18.22
CA MET A 376 -25.52 12.98 -17.00
C MET A 376 -24.19 13.65 -17.40
N LEU A 377 -23.83 14.71 -16.70
CA LEU A 377 -22.56 15.44 -16.92
C LEU A 377 -21.50 14.94 -15.94
N TYR A 378 -20.30 14.68 -16.46
CA TYR A 378 -19.12 14.32 -15.68
C TYR A 378 -18.01 15.36 -15.87
N LEU A 379 -17.44 15.84 -14.79
CA LEU A 379 -16.27 16.71 -14.77
C LEU A 379 -15.24 16.12 -13.82
N GLY A 380 -14.02 15.92 -14.30
CA GLY A 380 -12.99 15.25 -13.52
C GLY A 380 -11.60 15.85 -13.69
N ALA A 381 -10.75 15.60 -12.69
CA ALA A 381 -9.34 15.90 -12.74
C ALA A 381 -8.56 14.70 -12.17
N GLY A 382 -7.48 14.33 -12.86
CA GLY A 382 -6.66 13.19 -12.48
C GLY A 382 -5.18 13.48 -12.55
N TRP A 383 -4.42 12.70 -11.81
CA TRP A 383 -2.97 12.74 -11.83
C TRP A 383 -2.39 11.33 -11.76
N ALA A 384 -1.43 11.06 -12.64
CA ALA A 384 -0.63 9.85 -12.63
C ALA A 384 0.81 10.18 -12.22
N PHE A 385 1.39 9.32 -11.38
CA PHE A 385 2.79 9.42 -10.97
C PHE A 385 3.52 8.13 -11.30
N ASP A 386 4.81 8.24 -11.49
CA ASP A 386 5.72 7.12 -11.59
C ASP A 386 6.55 7.04 -10.31
N THR A 387 6.64 5.86 -9.71
CA THR A 387 7.48 5.64 -8.51
C THR A 387 8.93 5.31 -8.86
N GLN A 388 9.24 5.15 -10.14
CA GLN A 388 10.59 4.91 -10.62
C GLN A 388 11.18 6.20 -11.19
N ASP A 389 12.40 6.49 -10.82
CA ASP A 389 13.16 7.60 -11.39
C ASP A 389 13.76 7.21 -12.75
N LYS A 390 13.83 8.18 -13.66
CA LYS A 390 14.50 7.97 -14.93
C LYS A 390 15.98 7.66 -14.65
N PRO A 391 16.51 6.51 -15.14
CA PRO A 391 17.92 6.26 -15.02
C PRO A 391 18.70 7.45 -15.61
N PRO A 392 19.79 7.89 -14.97
CA PRO A 392 20.60 8.94 -15.52
C PRO A 392 21.09 8.54 -16.91
N VAL A 393 20.82 9.39 -17.90
CA VAL A 393 21.29 9.17 -19.25
C VAL A 393 22.81 9.32 -19.23
N ILE A 394 23.53 8.21 -19.28
CA ILE A 394 24.96 8.21 -19.54
C ILE A 394 25.10 8.58 -21.02
N GLN A 395 25.22 9.88 -21.31
CA GLN A 395 25.64 10.31 -22.64
C GLN A 395 27.08 9.88 -22.82
N GLU A 396 27.28 8.75 -23.47
CA GLU A 396 28.57 8.43 -24.08
C GLU A 396 28.83 9.49 -25.16
N ARG A 397 29.51 10.55 -24.76
CA ARG A 397 29.99 11.56 -25.70
C ARG A 397 31.10 10.89 -26.52
N VAL A 398 30.74 10.35 -27.68
CA VAL A 398 31.74 9.92 -28.68
C VAL A 398 32.51 11.16 -29.11
N VAL A 399 33.60 11.44 -28.42
CA VAL A 399 34.57 12.45 -28.84
C VAL A 399 35.47 11.81 -29.88
N ALA A 400 35.16 12.06 -31.15
CA ALA A 400 36.04 11.68 -32.25
C ALA A 400 37.31 12.52 -32.22
N ALA A 401 38.44 11.83 -32.33
CA ALA A 401 39.76 12.23 -32.80
C ALA A 401 40.59 13.21 -31.93
N GLY A 402 41.69 12.69 -31.42
CA GLY A 402 42.84 13.45 -30.90
C GLY A 402 42.91 13.47 -29.36
N ARG A 403 42.91 12.30 -28.70
CA ARG A 403 43.18 12.22 -27.25
C ARG A 403 44.66 12.49 -26.97
N PRO A 404 44.98 13.54 -26.16
CA PRO A 404 46.24 13.49 -25.43
C PRO A 404 46.16 12.29 -24.47
N ALA A 405 47.26 11.55 -24.31
CA ALA A 405 47.33 10.41 -23.40
C ALA A 405 46.84 10.82 -22.00
N GLY A 406 45.64 10.39 -21.63
CA GLY A 406 45.06 10.65 -20.31
C GLY A 406 45.49 9.58 -19.30
N ARG A 407 45.48 9.92 -18.02
CA ARG A 407 45.71 8.98 -16.91
C ARG A 407 44.47 8.75 -16.14
N ARG A 408 44.30 7.55 -15.56
CA ARG A 408 43.19 7.22 -14.66
C ARG A 408 43.59 7.49 -13.22
N ILE A 409 42.61 7.90 -12.41
CA ILE A 409 42.75 7.98 -10.96
C ILE A 409 42.11 6.71 -10.39
N ARG A 410 42.89 5.95 -9.61
CA ARG A 410 42.42 4.82 -8.81
C ARG A 410 42.32 5.27 -7.38
N GLY A 411 41.08 5.45 -6.91
CA GLY A 411 40.81 5.89 -5.55
C GLY A 411 40.46 4.73 -4.62
N PHE A 412 40.75 4.93 -3.34
CA PHE A 412 40.37 4.04 -2.26
C PHE A 412 39.73 4.86 -1.16
N VAL A 413 38.48 4.52 -0.77
CA VAL A 413 37.72 5.19 0.27
C VAL A 413 37.68 4.28 1.49
N HIS A 414 38.17 4.76 2.65
CA HIS A 414 38.22 3.99 3.88
C HIS A 414 37.93 4.86 5.11
N GLU A 415 37.62 4.19 6.25
CA GLU A 415 37.43 4.86 7.54
C GLU A 415 38.78 5.29 8.15
N GLU A 416 38.81 6.45 8.80
CA GLU A 416 39.96 6.92 9.53
C GLU A 416 40.47 5.86 10.54
N GLY A 417 41.75 5.46 10.39
CA GLY A 417 42.37 4.46 11.24
C GLY A 417 42.03 2.99 10.93
N ARG A 418 41.30 2.70 9.82
CA ARG A 418 41.01 1.35 9.35
C ARG A 418 41.48 1.11 7.94
N ALA A 419 41.87 -0.12 7.65
CA ALA A 419 42.30 -0.53 6.30
C ALA A 419 41.18 -1.09 5.44
N GLU A 420 39.97 -1.25 6.00
CA GLU A 420 38.81 -1.76 5.27
C GLU A 420 38.18 -0.67 4.43
N GLY A 421 37.92 -0.96 3.15
CA GLY A 421 37.27 -0.04 2.23
C GLY A 421 35.79 0.14 2.50
N ILE A 422 35.27 1.35 2.25
CA ILE A 422 33.85 1.69 2.36
C ILE A 422 33.19 1.47 1.01
N GLY A 423 32.33 0.43 0.93
CA GLY A 423 31.56 0.12 -0.26
C GLY A 423 30.39 1.08 -0.47
N SER A 424 29.98 1.25 -1.75
CA SER A 424 28.86 2.11 -2.16
C SER A 424 28.98 3.59 -1.74
N ALA A 425 30.18 4.08 -1.47
CA ALA A 425 30.42 5.50 -1.26
C ALA A 425 30.28 6.26 -2.59
N ILE A 426 29.56 7.38 -2.58
CA ILE A 426 29.38 8.26 -3.73
C ILE A 426 30.59 9.22 -3.78
N VAL A 427 31.30 9.22 -4.90
CA VAL A 427 32.46 10.06 -5.17
C VAL A 427 32.08 11.06 -6.25
N ALA A 428 31.75 12.28 -5.84
CA ALA A 428 31.34 13.36 -6.72
C ALA A 428 32.54 14.28 -7.07
N TRP A 429 32.53 14.85 -8.26
CA TRP A 429 33.50 15.83 -8.70
C TRP A 429 33.12 17.21 -8.14
N GLU A 430 34.03 17.86 -7.43
CA GLU A 430 33.74 19.18 -6.85
C GLU A 430 34.08 20.32 -7.82
N ASN A 431 35.16 20.17 -8.55
CA ASN A 431 35.62 21.18 -9.52
C ASN A 431 35.27 20.84 -10.99
N HIS A 432 34.54 19.73 -11.22
CA HIS A 432 34.08 19.26 -12.52
C HIS A 432 32.62 18.77 -12.46
N PRO A 433 31.65 19.66 -12.21
CA PRO A 433 30.25 19.28 -12.03
C PRO A 433 29.60 18.68 -13.28
N GLU A 434 30.22 18.82 -14.45
CA GLU A 434 29.81 18.21 -15.71
C GLU A 434 30.13 16.71 -15.79
N LEU A 435 30.98 16.18 -14.90
CA LEU A 435 31.33 14.77 -14.85
C LEU A 435 30.41 14.00 -13.93
N THR A 436 30.03 12.80 -14.37
CA THR A 436 29.15 11.91 -13.58
C THR A 436 29.89 11.39 -12.35
N SER A 437 29.20 11.47 -11.18
CA SER A 437 29.70 10.90 -9.92
C SER A 437 29.97 9.40 -10.06
N LEU A 438 30.95 8.91 -9.32
CA LEU A 438 31.34 7.52 -9.25
C LEU A 438 30.83 6.89 -7.96
N ALA A 439 30.73 5.56 -7.92
CA ALA A 439 30.48 4.80 -6.70
C ALA A 439 31.64 3.84 -6.44
N THR A 440 31.99 3.63 -5.17
CA THR A 440 32.99 2.63 -4.81
C THR A 440 32.41 1.22 -4.90
N GLY A 441 33.24 0.27 -5.33
CA GLY A 441 32.94 -1.16 -5.20
C GLY A 441 32.84 -1.60 -3.74
N THR A 442 32.49 -2.85 -3.49
CA THR A 442 32.39 -3.44 -2.13
C THR A 442 33.73 -3.40 -1.38
N ASP A 443 34.83 -3.28 -2.09
CA ASP A 443 36.20 -3.16 -1.58
C ASP A 443 36.62 -1.70 -1.30
N GLY A 444 35.71 -0.72 -1.47
CA GLY A 444 36.00 0.70 -1.28
C GLY A 444 36.78 1.36 -2.43
N ARG A 445 37.00 0.67 -3.54
CA ARG A 445 37.80 1.18 -4.67
C ARG A 445 36.93 1.78 -5.75
N PHE A 446 37.44 2.84 -6.41
CA PHE A 446 36.84 3.40 -7.62
C PHE A 446 37.93 3.70 -8.65
N THR A 447 37.56 3.79 -9.91
CA THR A 447 38.47 4.14 -11.01
C THR A 447 37.76 5.10 -11.94
N THR A 448 38.46 6.20 -12.29
CA THR A 448 37.93 7.18 -13.25
C THR A 448 38.18 6.70 -14.69
N HIS A 449 37.46 7.31 -15.63
CA HIS A 449 37.93 7.29 -17.03
C HIS A 449 39.29 8.03 -17.18
N GLU A 450 39.89 7.99 -18.35
CA GLU A 450 41.12 8.72 -18.63
C GLU A 450 40.89 10.22 -18.59
N LEU A 451 41.68 10.91 -17.78
CA LEU A 451 41.56 12.33 -17.49
C LEU A 451 42.80 13.08 -18.01
N PRO A 452 42.67 14.30 -18.52
CA PRO A 452 43.81 15.15 -18.89
C PRO A 452 44.63 15.56 -17.66
N ALA A 453 45.83 16.11 -17.88
CA ALA A 453 46.62 16.69 -16.81
C ALA A 453 45.89 17.86 -16.15
N GLY A 454 45.85 17.89 -14.80
CA GLY A 454 45.14 18.90 -14.03
C GLY A 454 44.87 18.47 -12.58
N PRO A 455 44.42 19.40 -11.73
CA PRO A 455 43.98 19.10 -10.37
C PRO A 455 42.55 18.54 -10.37
N TYR A 456 42.30 17.53 -9.54
CA TYR A 456 41.00 16.91 -9.37
C TYR A 456 40.62 16.85 -7.88
N VAL A 457 39.44 17.34 -7.54
CA VAL A 457 38.92 17.37 -6.19
C VAL A 457 37.60 16.57 -6.15
N PHE A 458 37.52 15.68 -5.19
CA PHE A 458 36.35 14.80 -5.01
C PHE A 458 35.70 15.08 -3.67
N ALA A 459 34.37 15.23 -3.67
CA ALA A 459 33.53 15.17 -2.49
C ALA A 459 33.04 13.73 -2.32
N VAL A 460 33.32 13.13 -1.18
CA VAL A 460 32.96 11.72 -0.91
C VAL A 460 31.90 11.65 0.17
N GLN A 461 30.82 10.91 -0.12
CA GLN A 461 29.71 10.68 0.79
C GLN A 461 29.44 9.18 0.93
N ALA A 462 29.27 8.71 2.16
CA ALA A 462 28.87 7.34 2.44
C ALA A 462 27.90 7.30 3.61
N GLU A 463 26.99 6.33 3.61
CA GLU A 463 26.05 6.15 4.68
C GLU A 463 26.79 5.86 6.00
N GLY A 464 26.49 6.67 7.00
CA GLY A 464 27.10 6.54 8.32
C GLY A 464 28.46 7.19 8.49
N TYR A 465 28.87 8.02 7.58
CA TYR A 465 30.10 8.78 7.64
C TYR A 465 29.82 10.28 7.46
N LYS A 466 30.70 11.11 7.97
CA LYS A 466 30.69 12.53 7.64
C LYS A 466 31.16 12.70 6.20
N PRO A 467 30.58 13.65 5.43
CA PRO A 467 31.12 13.98 4.11
C PRO A 467 32.59 14.34 4.21
N GLY A 468 33.40 13.78 3.32
CA GLY A 468 34.83 14.01 3.24
C GLY A 468 35.23 14.58 1.87
N GLN A 469 36.43 15.07 1.78
CA GLN A 469 37.01 15.59 0.54
C GLN A 469 38.38 14.96 0.33
N CYS A 470 38.72 14.62 -0.91
CA CYS A 470 40.05 14.17 -1.29
C CYS A 470 40.45 14.76 -2.65
N SER A 471 41.74 14.95 -2.88
CA SER A 471 42.22 15.58 -4.09
C SER A 471 43.54 14.98 -4.59
N THR A 472 43.76 15.06 -5.88
CA THR A 472 45.00 14.66 -6.52
C THR A 472 45.26 15.48 -7.77
N THR A 473 46.48 15.45 -8.28
CA THR A 473 46.87 16.16 -9.52
C THR A 473 47.50 15.18 -10.50
N ILE A 474 46.93 15.13 -11.70
CA ILE A 474 47.58 14.42 -12.83
C ILE A 474 48.62 15.34 -13.45
N ALA A 475 49.87 14.95 -13.32
CA ALA A 475 50.98 15.71 -13.91
C ALA A 475 50.94 15.66 -15.44
N ALA A 476 51.24 16.78 -16.08
CA ALA A 476 51.46 16.82 -17.53
C ALA A 476 52.62 15.91 -17.93
N PRO A 477 52.55 15.21 -19.08
CA PRO A 477 53.66 14.40 -19.55
C PRO A 477 54.87 15.31 -19.77
N ALA A 478 55.99 14.98 -19.10
CA ALA A 478 57.26 15.66 -19.31
C ALA A 478 57.82 15.26 -20.69
N GLY A 479 57.64 16.11 -21.67
CA GLY A 479 58.16 15.90 -23.02
C GLY A 479 58.60 17.22 -23.62
N ALA A 480 59.95 17.39 -23.77
CA ALA A 480 60.52 18.39 -24.67
C ALA A 480 60.23 17.95 -26.12
N PRO A 481 60.03 18.91 -27.07
CA PRO A 481 59.81 18.57 -28.47
C PRO A 481 61.04 17.89 -29.05
N GLY A 482 61.00 16.60 -29.40
CA GLY A 482 62.04 15.89 -30.13
C GLY A 482 62.52 14.54 -29.58
N GLN A 483 61.99 14.02 -28.48
CA GLN A 483 62.31 12.67 -27.98
C GLN A 483 61.13 11.76 -28.02
N GLY A 484 61.30 10.52 -28.47
CA GLY A 484 60.35 9.50 -28.84
C GLY A 484 59.27 9.17 -27.82
N PRO A 485 58.37 8.16 -28.04
CA PRO A 485 57.14 8.00 -27.33
C PRO A 485 57.37 7.96 -25.82
N ALA A 486 56.74 8.91 -25.12
CA ALA A 486 56.77 9.00 -23.66
C ALA A 486 56.27 7.67 -23.04
N GLN A 487 57.06 7.14 -22.10
CA GLN A 487 56.64 6.00 -21.29
C GLN A 487 55.25 6.26 -20.71
N GLU A 488 54.35 5.31 -20.91
CA GLU A 488 53.02 5.28 -20.31
C GLU A 488 53.17 5.41 -18.79
N GLY A 489 52.90 6.59 -18.25
CA GLY A 489 52.86 6.81 -16.81
C GLY A 489 51.64 6.09 -16.23
N GLY A 490 51.85 5.21 -15.24
CA GLY A 490 50.81 4.44 -14.58
C GLY A 490 49.69 5.28 -13.97
N ASP A 491 48.58 4.63 -13.61
CA ASP A 491 47.41 5.25 -12.95
C ASP A 491 47.80 5.99 -11.67
N VAL A 492 47.14 7.11 -11.39
CA VAL A 492 47.34 7.92 -10.18
C VAL A 492 46.58 7.32 -9.03
N GLN A 493 47.25 7.03 -7.92
CA GLN A 493 46.59 6.53 -6.70
C GLN A 493 46.06 7.71 -5.89
N LEU A 494 44.84 7.56 -5.32
CA LEU A 494 44.20 8.54 -4.46
C LEU A 494 43.59 7.85 -3.24
N ASP A 495 43.92 8.37 -2.06
CA ASP A 495 43.38 7.88 -0.81
C ASP A 495 42.37 8.88 -0.23
N CYS A 496 41.18 8.38 0.10
CA CYS A 496 40.05 9.18 0.59
C CYS A 496 39.59 8.66 1.95
N VAL A 497 39.81 9.44 2.99
CA VAL A 497 39.53 9.06 4.37
C VAL A 497 38.23 9.68 4.85
N LEU A 498 37.33 8.89 5.39
CA LEU A 498 36.05 9.36 5.97
C LEU A 498 36.01 9.12 7.49
N GLN A 499 35.41 10.08 8.21
CA GLN A 499 35.15 9.96 9.63
C GLN A 499 33.77 9.32 9.89
N ALA A 500 33.75 8.24 10.68
CA ALA A 500 32.50 7.60 11.04
C ALA A 500 31.61 8.51 11.91
N LEU A 501 30.33 8.56 11.62
CA LEU A 501 29.34 9.15 12.51
C LEU A 501 29.15 8.25 13.73
N PRO A 502 28.87 8.81 14.92
CA PRO A 502 28.56 8.03 16.11
C PRO A 502 27.46 6.98 15.83
N ARG A 503 27.74 5.72 16.19
CA ARG A 503 26.75 4.64 16.07
C ARG A 503 25.83 4.65 17.29
N VAL A 504 24.96 5.64 17.39
CA VAL A 504 23.96 5.80 18.44
C VAL A 504 22.58 5.93 17.83
N GLY A 505 21.55 5.59 18.59
CA GLY A 505 20.15 5.79 18.21
C GLY A 505 19.47 6.75 19.19
N ASN A 506 18.25 7.16 18.86
CA ASN A 506 17.40 7.91 19.78
C ASN A 506 16.22 7.01 20.21
N VAL A 507 15.76 7.16 21.44
CA VAL A 507 14.52 6.56 21.93
C VAL A 507 13.49 7.67 22.03
N VAL A 508 12.39 7.55 21.30
CA VAL A 508 11.28 8.51 21.30
C VAL A 508 10.00 7.78 21.68
N GLY A 509 9.23 8.33 22.60
CA GLY A 509 8.05 7.62 23.04
C GLY A 509 6.99 8.47 23.68
N LYS A 510 5.90 7.78 24.06
CA LYS A 510 4.78 8.37 24.79
C LYS A 510 4.37 7.47 25.94
N VAL A 511 4.00 8.10 27.05
CA VAL A 511 3.44 7.44 28.22
C VAL A 511 1.93 7.66 28.25
N LYS A 512 1.15 6.58 28.36
CA LYS A 512 -0.31 6.65 28.45
C LYS A 512 -0.86 5.82 29.61
N ASP A 513 -1.98 6.24 30.12
CA ASP A 513 -2.78 5.50 31.08
C ASP A 513 -3.45 4.31 30.38
N LEU A 514 -3.24 3.10 30.90
CA LEU A 514 -3.73 1.85 30.29
C LEU A 514 -5.26 1.78 30.24
N ASP A 515 -5.94 2.32 31.25
CA ASP A 515 -7.39 2.20 31.41
C ASP A 515 -8.16 3.30 30.62
N THR A 516 -7.59 4.51 30.55
CA THR A 516 -8.25 5.66 29.94
C THR A 516 -7.71 6.04 28.56
N GLY A 517 -6.50 5.55 28.21
CA GLY A 517 -5.79 5.94 26.98
C GLY A 517 -5.26 7.37 26.97
N LEU A 518 -5.43 8.13 28.07
CA LEU A 518 -4.94 9.50 28.18
C LEU A 518 -3.43 9.53 28.41
N PHE A 519 -2.77 10.54 27.86
CA PHE A 519 -1.33 10.72 28.06
C PHE A 519 -1.00 11.15 29.49
N VAL A 520 0.11 10.63 30.02
CA VAL A 520 0.59 10.88 31.37
C VAL A 520 1.79 11.83 31.32
N ALA A 521 1.60 13.05 31.83
CA ALA A 521 2.63 14.05 31.92
C ALA A 521 3.46 13.90 33.20
N GLY A 522 4.74 14.31 33.15
CA GLY A 522 5.62 14.34 34.32
C GLY A 522 6.04 12.96 34.84
N ALA A 523 5.79 11.89 34.09
CA ALA A 523 6.28 10.56 34.43
C ALA A 523 7.82 10.53 34.38
N ALA A 524 8.47 10.08 35.44
CA ALA A 524 9.91 9.88 35.45
C ALA A 524 10.28 8.66 34.57
N ILE A 525 11.22 8.86 33.66
CA ILE A 525 11.63 7.84 32.70
C ILE A 525 13.12 7.61 32.85
N LYS A 526 13.51 6.33 32.92
CA LYS A 526 14.88 5.89 32.98
C LYS A 526 15.13 4.89 31.84
N VAL A 527 16.11 5.19 31.01
CA VAL A 527 16.57 4.33 29.92
C VAL A 527 17.94 3.77 30.30
N VAL A 528 18.10 2.46 30.26
CA VAL A 528 19.38 1.78 30.47
C VAL A 528 19.73 1.04 29.20
N ASP A 529 20.79 1.45 28.53
CA ASP A 529 21.21 0.85 27.27
C ASP A 529 22.08 -0.42 27.47
N VAL A 530 22.41 -1.09 26.37
CA VAL A 530 23.24 -2.31 26.38
C VAL A 530 24.62 -2.09 27.01
N ALA A 531 25.16 -0.87 26.94
CA ALA A 531 26.42 -0.49 27.58
C ALA A 531 26.26 -0.14 29.08
N LYS A 532 25.05 -0.34 29.64
CA LYS A 532 24.66 0.02 31.02
C LYS A 532 24.75 1.51 31.31
N LYS A 533 24.69 2.35 30.27
CA LYS A 533 24.57 3.78 30.43
C LYS A 533 23.12 4.13 30.81
N GLU A 534 22.98 4.88 31.89
CA GLU A 534 21.68 5.32 32.38
C GLU A 534 21.37 6.74 31.89
N LEU A 535 20.23 6.91 31.27
CA LEU A 535 19.68 8.19 30.89
C LEU A 535 18.35 8.39 31.63
N SER A 536 18.13 9.57 32.18
CA SER A 536 16.92 9.87 32.96
C SER A 536 16.30 11.18 32.47
N GLY A 537 14.98 11.23 32.49
CA GLY A 537 14.18 12.37 32.06
C GLY A 537 12.73 12.24 32.51
N SER A 538 11.86 13.07 32.00
CA SER A 538 10.43 13.01 32.29
C SER A 538 9.61 13.23 31.02
N SER A 539 8.38 12.70 30.99
CA SER A 539 7.43 12.99 29.93
C SER A 539 6.91 14.42 30.00
N ASP A 540 6.68 15.03 28.86
CA ASP A 540 6.13 16.38 28.72
C ASP A 540 4.61 16.44 29.00
N GLY A 541 3.99 17.62 28.78
CA GLY A 541 2.55 17.84 28.95
C GLY A 541 1.66 16.98 28.04
N GLN A 542 2.21 16.37 26.99
CA GLN A 542 1.54 15.45 26.08
C GLN A 542 1.99 13.99 26.27
N GLY A 543 2.67 13.71 27.38
CA GLY A 543 3.20 12.38 27.70
C GLY A 543 4.38 11.95 26.84
N ALA A 544 4.92 12.84 25.98
CA ALA A 544 6.01 12.49 25.09
C ALA A 544 7.38 12.61 25.78
N PHE A 545 8.35 11.80 25.33
CA PHE A 545 9.73 11.85 25.79
C PHE A 545 10.71 11.52 24.66
N ARG A 546 11.96 11.99 24.81
CA ARG A 546 13.05 11.76 23.88
C ARG A 546 14.36 11.60 24.63
N PHE A 547 15.08 10.54 24.31
CA PHE A 547 16.45 10.33 24.75
C PHE A 547 17.37 10.16 23.53
N GLU A 548 18.45 10.89 23.52
CA GLU A 548 19.41 10.87 22.42
C GLU A 548 20.67 10.14 22.85
N LEU A 549 21.48 9.74 21.86
CA LEU A 549 22.78 9.10 22.09
C LEU A 549 22.69 7.79 22.91
N VAL A 550 21.67 6.99 22.64
CA VAL A 550 21.48 5.66 23.21
C VAL A 550 22.31 4.65 22.42
N THR A 551 23.05 3.79 23.10
CA THR A 551 23.84 2.73 22.46
C THR A 551 22.92 1.70 21.81
N PRO A 552 23.12 1.32 20.52
CA PRO A 552 22.30 0.33 19.84
C PRO A 552 22.33 -1.04 20.48
N GLY A 553 21.19 -1.72 20.48
CA GLY A 553 20.95 -3.00 21.11
C GLY A 553 19.78 -2.91 22.09
N GLU A 554 19.60 -3.96 22.88
CA GLU A 554 18.50 -4.07 23.83
C GLU A 554 18.63 -3.05 24.98
N ALA A 555 17.69 -2.11 25.05
CA ALA A 555 17.60 -1.10 26.10
C ALA A 555 16.37 -1.35 26.97
N SER A 556 16.51 -1.17 28.29
CA SER A 556 15.41 -1.23 29.24
C SER A 556 14.90 0.18 29.54
N ILE A 557 13.59 0.39 29.40
CA ILE A 557 12.94 1.66 29.62
C ILE A 557 11.96 1.50 30.79
N THR A 558 12.24 2.17 31.90
CA THR A 558 11.42 2.13 33.10
C THR A 558 10.70 3.47 33.28
N VAL A 559 9.41 3.41 33.52
CA VAL A 559 8.53 4.58 33.74
C VAL A 559 7.93 4.52 35.14
N ASP A 560 8.12 5.57 35.92
CA ASP A 560 7.51 5.75 37.25
C ASP A 560 6.72 7.06 37.25
N ALA A 561 5.42 6.97 37.42
CA ALA A 561 4.52 8.14 37.48
C ALA A 561 3.75 8.13 38.80
N GLU A 562 3.51 9.33 39.34
CA GLU A 562 2.75 9.49 40.56
C GLU A 562 1.33 8.94 40.41
N GLY A 563 0.89 8.09 41.32
CA GLY A 563 -0.41 7.42 41.26
C GLY A 563 -0.48 6.19 40.37
N TYR A 564 0.63 5.80 39.72
CA TYR A 564 0.71 4.64 38.83
C TYR A 564 1.68 3.56 39.35
N LEU A 565 1.49 2.34 38.89
CA LEU A 565 2.47 1.27 39.04
C LEU A 565 3.63 1.51 38.07
N VAL A 566 4.85 1.15 38.48
CA VAL A 566 6.03 1.22 37.59
C VAL A 566 5.86 0.25 36.44
N SER A 567 6.13 0.71 35.24
CA SER A 567 6.19 -0.11 34.03
C SER A 567 7.61 -0.15 33.50
N SER A 568 8.05 -1.30 33.03
CA SER A 568 9.36 -1.46 32.40
C SER A 568 9.22 -2.30 31.15
N GLU A 569 9.75 -1.78 30.04
CA GLU A 569 9.71 -2.43 28.74
C GLU A 569 11.10 -2.49 28.11
N GLN A 570 11.31 -3.46 27.22
CA GLN A 570 12.54 -3.63 26.45
C GLN A 570 12.34 -3.10 25.05
N LEU A 571 13.35 -2.43 24.50
CA LEU A 571 13.36 -1.89 23.16
C LEU A 571 14.69 -2.22 22.48
N ASP A 572 14.66 -2.83 21.31
CA ASP A 572 15.86 -2.99 20.47
C ASP A 572 16.14 -1.65 19.74
N VAL A 573 17.13 -0.92 20.24
CA VAL A 573 17.55 0.37 19.72
C VAL A 573 18.44 0.18 18.50
N LYS A 574 17.97 0.66 17.36
CA LYS A 574 18.74 0.68 16.12
C LYS A 574 19.52 1.98 15.99
N ALA A 575 20.74 1.89 15.47
CA ALA A 575 21.60 3.04 15.26
C ALA A 575 21.03 4.03 14.22
N ARG A 576 21.33 5.31 14.42
CA ARG A 576 21.10 6.40 13.45
C ARG A 576 19.65 6.66 13.08
N GLN A 577 18.72 6.25 13.92
CA GLN A 577 17.29 6.51 13.72
C GLN A 577 16.58 6.75 15.05
N ASP A 578 15.38 7.29 14.96
CA ASP A 578 14.45 7.36 16.07
C ASP A 578 13.78 5.97 16.23
N ASN A 579 13.82 5.44 17.45
CA ASN A 579 13.23 4.16 17.82
C ASN A 579 11.96 4.46 18.65
N PRO A 580 10.77 4.35 18.05
CA PRO A 580 9.53 4.70 18.72
C PRO A 580 9.09 3.61 19.70
N ILE A 581 8.57 4.03 20.87
CA ILE A 581 7.95 3.16 21.85
C ILE A 581 6.74 3.86 22.50
N GLU A 582 5.72 3.09 22.82
CA GLU A 582 4.55 3.57 23.58
C GLU A 582 4.40 2.74 24.85
N ILE A 583 4.50 3.37 26.01
CA ILE A 583 4.51 2.69 27.29
C ILE A 583 3.20 2.97 28.02
N SER A 584 2.49 1.91 28.37
CA SER A 584 1.25 1.99 29.13
C SER A 584 1.50 1.81 30.61
N VAL A 585 1.03 2.74 31.43
CA VAL A 585 1.11 2.67 32.90
C VAL A 585 -0.28 2.47 33.51
N LYS A 586 -0.37 1.59 34.50
CA LYS A 586 -1.62 1.25 35.18
C LYS A 586 -1.73 2.00 36.50
N LYS A 587 -2.93 2.57 36.78
CA LYS A 587 -3.19 3.22 38.07
C LYS A 587 -3.01 2.26 39.24
N LYS A 588 -2.47 2.79 40.34
CA LYS A 588 -2.38 2.03 41.59
C LYS A 588 -3.79 1.68 42.09
N PRO A 589 -4.05 0.42 42.40
CA PRO A 589 -5.35 0.03 42.94
C PRO A 589 -5.57 0.64 44.34
N LYS A 590 -6.80 1.02 44.62
CA LYS A 590 -7.16 1.53 45.98
C LYS A 590 -6.94 0.47 47.07
N ASN A 591 -7.08 -0.80 46.76
CA ASN A 591 -6.85 -1.93 47.62
C ASN A 591 -5.73 -2.79 47.02
N PRO A 592 -4.44 -2.56 47.38
CA PRO A 592 -3.36 -3.30 46.79
C PRO A 592 -3.38 -4.78 47.21
N LEU A 593 -3.09 -5.65 46.27
CA LEU A 593 -2.98 -7.09 46.47
C LEU A 593 -1.63 -7.49 47.02
N VAL A 594 -0.65 -6.59 46.99
CA VAL A 594 0.73 -6.83 47.41
C VAL A 594 1.10 -5.85 48.52
N ALA A 595 1.67 -6.36 49.59
CA ALA A 595 2.21 -5.56 50.69
C ALA A 595 3.63 -6.00 51.04
N LEU A 596 4.54 -5.03 51.20
CA LEU A 596 5.88 -5.28 51.66
C LEU A 596 5.89 -5.26 53.20
N GLN A 597 6.18 -6.41 53.82
CA GLN A 597 6.45 -6.52 55.23
C GLN A 597 7.96 -6.63 55.50
N LYS A 598 8.38 -6.57 56.77
CA LYS A 598 9.82 -6.44 57.15
C LYS A 598 10.80 -7.40 56.44
N LYS A 599 10.37 -8.57 56.02
CA LYS A 599 11.23 -9.58 55.35
C LYS A 599 10.57 -10.34 54.21
N GLU A 600 9.32 -10.08 53.90
CA GLU A 600 8.57 -10.81 52.88
C GLU A 600 7.62 -9.89 52.07
N ILE A 601 7.33 -10.31 50.86
CA ILE A 601 6.29 -9.73 50.01
C ILE A 601 5.04 -10.57 50.23
N VAL A 602 4.06 -10.00 50.94
CA VAL A 602 2.80 -10.69 51.22
C VAL A 602 1.84 -10.42 50.05
N ILE A 603 1.38 -11.49 49.42
CA ILE A 603 0.38 -11.47 48.36
C ILE A 603 -0.97 -11.94 48.91
N ARG A 604 -2.02 -11.16 48.64
CA ARG A 604 -3.37 -11.45 49.14
C ARG A 604 -4.20 -12.32 48.20
N GLN A 605 -3.70 -12.62 47.02
CA GLN A 605 -4.34 -13.44 46.02
C GLN A 605 -3.30 -14.39 45.41
N GLN A 606 -3.72 -15.62 45.14
CA GLN A 606 -2.83 -16.61 44.51
C GLN A 606 -2.61 -16.29 43.02
N ILE A 607 -1.40 -16.54 42.50
CA ILE A 607 -1.11 -16.53 41.07
C ILE A 607 -1.79 -17.76 40.45
N GLN A 608 -2.64 -17.53 39.47
CA GLN A 608 -3.37 -18.57 38.76
C GLN A 608 -2.61 -19.06 37.54
N PHE A 609 -2.55 -20.37 37.38
CA PHE A 609 -1.93 -21.05 36.26
C PHE A 609 -2.94 -21.90 35.51
N GLY A 610 -2.62 -22.28 34.28
CA GLY A 610 -3.37 -23.30 33.56
C GLY A 610 -3.37 -24.65 34.31
N VAL A 611 -4.41 -25.47 34.05
CA VAL A 611 -4.50 -26.81 34.65
C VAL A 611 -3.31 -27.63 34.19
N ASP A 612 -2.58 -28.24 35.15
CA ASP A 612 -1.37 -29.02 34.91
C ASP A 612 -0.32 -28.30 34.04
N SER A 613 -0.17 -26.99 34.26
CA SER A 613 0.64 -26.11 33.41
C SER A 613 1.32 -25.02 34.25
N ALA A 614 2.45 -24.51 33.72
CA ALA A 614 3.14 -23.34 34.24
C ALA A 614 2.74 -22.03 33.49
N VAL A 615 1.77 -22.11 32.60
CA VAL A 615 1.27 -20.92 31.87
C VAL A 615 0.48 -20.04 32.84
N ILE A 616 0.94 -18.80 33.03
CA ILE A 616 0.28 -17.82 33.89
C ILE A 616 -1.00 -17.33 33.22
N LEU A 617 -2.11 -17.39 33.92
CA LEU A 617 -3.39 -16.92 33.40
C LEU A 617 -3.48 -15.39 33.43
N PRO A 618 -4.18 -14.76 32.45
CA PRO A 618 -4.32 -13.30 32.36
C PRO A 618 -4.89 -12.64 33.63
N ALA A 619 -5.71 -13.35 34.40
CA ALA A 619 -6.26 -12.87 35.67
C ALA A 619 -5.18 -12.54 36.72
N SER A 620 -3.97 -13.11 36.58
CA SER A 620 -2.85 -12.87 37.49
C SER A 620 -1.91 -11.74 37.06
N THR A 621 -2.08 -11.20 35.86
CA THR A 621 -1.19 -10.13 35.34
C THR A 621 -1.21 -8.90 36.25
N GLY A 622 -2.39 -8.51 36.78
CA GLY A 622 -2.51 -7.37 37.68
C GLY A 622 -1.70 -7.55 38.99
N LEU A 623 -1.76 -8.75 39.58
CA LEU A 623 -1.00 -9.09 40.77
C LEU A 623 0.51 -9.09 40.49
N LEU A 624 0.95 -9.66 39.38
CA LEU A 624 2.36 -9.69 38.99
C LEU A 624 2.90 -8.28 38.70
N THR A 625 2.10 -7.39 38.12
CA THR A 625 2.47 -5.97 37.94
C THR A 625 2.66 -5.25 39.29
N GLU A 626 1.81 -5.53 40.29
CA GLU A 626 2.00 -4.97 41.64
C GLU A 626 3.28 -5.53 42.32
N ILE A 627 3.58 -6.81 42.12
CA ILE A 627 4.84 -7.41 42.63
C ILE A 627 6.04 -6.74 41.95
N ALA A 628 6.02 -6.54 40.67
CA ALA A 628 7.05 -5.84 39.91
C ALA A 628 7.24 -4.40 40.43
N ASP A 629 6.15 -3.63 40.62
CA ASP A 629 6.18 -2.27 41.19
C ASP A 629 6.89 -2.25 42.56
N VAL A 630 6.52 -3.17 43.46
CA VAL A 630 7.16 -3.28 44.78
C VAL A 630 8.65 -3.56 44.66
N LEU A 631 9.06 -4.47 43.78
CA LEU A 631 10.45 -4.83 43.59
C LEU A 631 11.24 -3.70 42.91
N LEU A 632 10.71 -3.03 41.91
CA LEU A 632 11.37 -1.94 41.20
C LEU A 632 11.55 -0.70 42.10
N LYS A 633 10.56 -0.38 42.94
CA LYS A 633 10.64 0.71 43.91
C LYS A 633 11.54 0.40 45.13
N ASN A 634 11.87 -0.85 45.34
CA ASN A 634 12.71 -1.26 46.49
C ASN A 634 14.00 -1.96 46.01
N PRO A 635 14.98 -1.27 45.45
CA PRO A 635 16.24 -1.85 44.98
C PRO A 635 17.10 -2.41 46.11
N ARG A 636 16.78 -2.08 47.36
CA ARG A 636 17.43 -2.66 48.55
C ARG A 636 17.10 -4.14 48.78
N ILE A 637 16.02 -4.66 48.21
CA ILE A 637 15.68 -6.07 48.21
C ILE A 637 16.56 -6.74 47.15
N ARG A 638 17.71 -7.28 47.60
CA ARG A 638 18.73 -7.85 46.71
C ARG A 638 18.53 -9.31 46.38
N ARG A 639 17.73 -10.04 47.16
CA ARG A 639 17.46 -11.46 46.98
C ARG A 639 15.98 -11.75 47.23
N VAL A 640 15.32 -12.32 46.25
CA VAL A 640 13.92 -12.75 46.29
C VAL A 640 13.88 -14.23 45.99
N GLU A 641 13.26 -15.00 46.87
CA GLU A 641 12.99 -16.42 46.66
C GLU A 641 11.54 -16.58 46.23
N VAL A 642 11.31 -17.20 45.06
CA VAL A 642 9.97 -17.52 44.56
C VAL A 642 9.69 -18.99 44.81
N GLN A 643 8.69 -19.26 45.65
CA GLN A 643 8.28 -20.63 46.00
C GLN A 643 6.98 -20.99 45.29
N GLY A 644 6.98 -22.08 44.51
CA GLY A 644 5.77 -22.64 43.89
C GLY A 644 5.24 -23.77 44.79
N HIS A 645 3.91 -23.82 44.94
CA HIS A 645 3.21 -24.91 45.63
C HIS A 645 2.19 -25.54 44.70
N THR A 646 1.99 -26.84 44.77
CA THR A 646 0.94 -27.59 44.10
C THR A 646 0.04 -28.23 45.15
N ASP A 647 -1.15 -28.63 44.80
CA ASP A 647 -2.00 -29.48 45.65
C ASP A 647 -1.46 -30.90 45.71
N GLY A 648 -2.09 -31.73 46.52
CA GLY A 648 -1.70 -33.14 46.71
C GLY A 648 -2.13 -34.09 45.58
N THR A 649 -2.70 -33.57 44.51
CA THR A 649 -3.19 -34.38 43.38
C THR A 649 -2.02 -34.70 42.44
N GLY A 650 -1.78 -35.97 42.15
CA GLY A 650 -0.69 -36.41 41.26
C GLY A 650 0.50 -37.04 41.98
N THR A 651 1.57 -37.38 41.25
CA THR A 651 2.77 -37.98 41.87
C THR A 651 3.69 -36.92 42.47
N PRO A 652 4.41 -37.21 43.55
CA PRO A 652 5.32 -36.24 44.19
C PRO A 652 6.38 -35.66 43.22
N GLY A 653 6.91 -36.49 42.31
CA GLY A 653 7.89 -36.02 41.31
C GLY A 653 7.32 -35.09 40.26
N HIS A 654 6.10 -35.34 39.81
CA HIS A 654 5.38 -34.47 38.88
C HIS A 654 5.05 -33.12 39.55
N ASN A 655 4.51 -33.14 40.75
CA ASN A 655 4.14 -31.94 41.51
C ASN A 655 5.36 -31.07 41.82
N GLN A 656 6.49 -31.69 42.14
CA GLN A 656 7.74 -30.95 42.35
C GLN A 656 8.16 -30.22 41.07
N LYS A 657 8.20 -30.93 39.94
CA LYS A 657 8.56 -30.30 38.65
C LYS A 657 7.59 -29.19 38.27
N LEU A 658 6.29 -29.40 38.42
CA LEU A 658 5.28 -28.39 38.12
C LEU A 658 5.42 -27.14 38.99
N SER A 659 5.76 -27.31 40.28
CA SER A 659 6.03 -26.18 41.19
C SER A 659 7.26 -25.38 40.79
N GLU A 660 8.34 -26.06 40.36
CA GLU A 660 9.56 -25.45 39.85
C GLU A 660 9.31 -24.68 38.55
N ASP A 661 8.57 -25.28 37.60
CA ASP A 661 8.22 -24.68 36.34
C ASP A 661 7.34 -23.41 36.53
N ARG A 662 6.38 -23.46 37.49
CA ARG A 662 5.55 -22.31 37.87
C ARG A 662 6.36 -21.18 38.50
N ALA A 663 7.25 -21.50 39.43
CA ALA A 663 8.16 -20.51 40.04
C ALA A 663 9.06 -19.88 38.99
N SER A 664 9.59 -20.67 38.07
CA SER A 664 10.41 -20.21 36.95
C SER A 664 9.64 -19.31 35.99
N ALA A 665 8.36 -19.61 35.70
CA ALA A 665 7.50 -18.77 34.86
C ALA A 665 7.24 -17.40 35.51
N VAL A 666 7.05 -17.35 36.84
CA VAL A 666 6.90 -16.07 37.56
C VAL A 666 8.21 -15.27 37.51
N VAL A 667 9.37 -15.90 37.72
CA VAL A 667 10.67 -15.23 37.62
C VAL A 667 10.88 -14.69 36.19
N ALA A 668 10.59 -15.48 35.15
CA ALA A 668 10.72 -15.07 33.76
C ALA A 668 9.81 -13.87 33.47
N TRP A 669 8.56 -13.90 33.95
CA TRP A 669 7.63 -12.80 33.78
C TRP A 669 8.12 -11.51 34.44
N LEU A 670 8.58 -11.58 35.70
CA LEU A 670 9.10 -10.43 36.45
C LEU A 670 10.38 -9.87 35.80
N THR A 671 11.24 -10.73 35.27
CA THR A 671 12.47 -10.32 34.58
C THR A 671 12.13 -9.58 33.27
N ALA A 672 11.19 -10.10 32.49
CA ALA A 672 10.72 -9.43 31.29
C ALA A 672 10.09 -8.06 31.58
N HIS A 673 9.63 -7.82 32.81
CA HIS A 673 9.07 -6.55 33.28
C HIS A 673 10.06 -5.71 34.10
N GLY A 674 11.37 -5.87 33.88
CA GLY A 674 12.42 -5.00 34.37
C GLY A 674 13.03 -5.34 35.74
N VAL A 675 12.61 -6.40 36.37
CA VAL A 675 13.27 -6.84 37.64
C VAL A 675 14.51 -7.63 37.29
N ALA A 676 15.69 -7.19 37.77
CA ALA A 676 16.97 -7.84 37.46
C ALA A 676 17.00 -9.31 37.86
N ALA A 677 17.38 -10.19 36.92
CA ALA A 677 17.38 -11.65 37.11
C ALA A 677 18.26 -12.11 38.29
N GLU A 678 19.32 -11.37 38.56
CA GLU A 678 20.26 -11.66 39.65
C GLU A 678 19.63 -11.51 41.05
N ARG A 679 18.47 -10.88 41.15
CA ARG A 679 17.71 -10.74 42.39
C ARG A 679 16.93 -11.99 42.76
N PHE A 680 16.76 -12.94 41.85
CA PHE A 680 15.99 -14.15 42.08
C PHE A 680 16.90 -15.35 42.46
N SER A 681 16.49 -16.11 43.44
CA SER A 681 17.07 -17.42 43.76
C SER A 681 15.96 -18.47 43.72
N SER A 682 16.11 -19.48 42.87
CA SER A 682 15.24 -20.66 42.90
C SER A 682 15.61 -21.56 44.05
N ARG A 683 14.72 -21.81 44.98
CA ARG A 683 14.77 -22.90 45.94
C ARG A 683 13.45 -23.63 45.93
N THR A 684 13.51 -24.92 45.74
CA THR A 684 12.38 -25.82 46.00
C THR A 684 12.32 -26.13 47.50
N SER A 685 11.23 -25.75 48.14
CA SER A 685 10.94 -26.22 49.48
C SER A 685 10.24 -27.59 49.38
N ARG A 686 10.84 -28.61 49.95
CA ARG A 686 10.17 -29.88 50.28
C ARG A 686 9.14 -29.56 51.37
N SER A 687 7.86 -29.70 51.12
CA SER A 687 6.82 -29.84 52.14
C SER A 687 6.68 -31.29 52.54
#